data_8bcea83db3b70c1ef4c50de405b69849
#
_entry.id   8bcea83db3b70c1ef4c50de405b69849
#
_cell.length_a   1.000
_cell.length_b   1.000
_cell.length_c   1.000
_cell.angle_alpha   90.00
_cell.angle_beta   90.00
_cell.angle_gamma   90.00
#
_symmetry.space_group_name_H-M   'P 1'
#
loop_
_entity.id
_entity.type
_entity.pdbx_description
1 polymer ?
#
loop_
_entity_poly.entity_id
_entity_poly.type
_entity_poly.pdbx_seq_one_letter_code
_entity_poly.pdbx_strand_id
1 'polypeptide(L)'
;MGPYTLHMTKRAFIIKYPLTLLSLLLLQSAAAQVSGRVVDAKTAPLPGATVLLLPDSLVRVADEQGRFRFSTLPTGAHQLRVSYVGYEMTEQPVRYEGTPIQLPPITLQDAQELLETVVVTEEHAKQEETLATEHFTGAVIEENLQGTFAQSIDKLPGLSAINVGTGIAKPVIRGLSSNRIIVNHQGIKQEGHQWGADHGLEIDQFGVERVEIIKGPASLQYGSDGLGGVINIMPGRVPPEGVILGSIMGLHRTNNAHWGGSAKLGFNLNGFFTQAQYSHQDFADYRVPAETFDYNTFTLPIIDERLKNTAGNERTLSVTTGLNRDWGITRLTFSRYQLEAGLFSGAVGIPRSYALTDDGNRRDIDIPKQEVEHTRLSLHQDLVLPQGHINFNIGYQRNLRQEFSFPEFHSIPSSQIDPGNTLGLQFLLETFSADLHYEREGINGWREVYGGNAQWQFNERAGFEFLLPDFRTFRAGVFGLVEKQLSEHLLVNGGLRLDYATNDTEFYRQWVWDSNENITDSLIAPVTTPEFFNWSASAGLSAALWDDRAQFKANIGKSFRVPYPAETVSNGIHHGTFRHEMGTPGLDSEHGYQLDLSLEWERPRFSGMVATYFNYFDNYIYLGPTFPARFSPLPESGQIFQYRQDDAIYTGFEVQYDWDFLPRWRFSQTGDFVQSYNIRTQLALPFTPQPSIQSSLRYTVEPRNSRVASFYAEVNHQYTFAAEGPYRVDRSERSTPAYQLFGAALGLKLHWFGPQPLQFNVQLQNALDVFYLNHLSRYRLINVPEQGRNVNISLKVPFWGRLKQ
;
A
#
# COMPACT_ATOMS: atom_id res chain seq x y z
N MET A 1 31.23 7.73 -45.92
CA MET A 1 30.44 8.21 -47.09
C MET A 1 29.03 8.48 -46.59
N GLY A 2 28.57 9.67 -46.76
CA GLY A 2 27.30 10.34 -46.61
C GLY A 2 26.27 10.00 -45.52
N PRO A 3 25.82 10.98 -44.75
CA PRO A 3 24.82 10.77 -43.72
C PRO A 3 23.41 10.84 -44.34
N TYR A 4 22.56 9.89 -44.03
CA TYR A 4 21.14 9.96 -44.35
C TYR A 4 20.42 10.73 -43.21
N THR A 5 20.01 11.94 -43.54
CA THR A 5 19.06 12.74 -42.76
C THR A 5 17.65 12.25 -43.02
N LEU A 6 17.00 11.70 -42.02
CA LEU A 6 15.56 11.40 -42.04
C LEU A 6 14.76 12.63 -41.59
N HIS A 7 14.00 13.21 -42.50
CA HIS A 7 13.03 14.26 -42.22
C HIS A 7 11.82 13.68 -41.47
N MET A 8 11.68 14.01 -40.19
CA MET A 8 10.41 13.83 -39.48
C MET A 8 9.45 14.97 -39.79
N THR A 9 8.41 14.68 -40.56
CA THR A 9 7.28 15.59 -40.73
C THR A 9 6.38 15.59 -39.51
N LYS A 10 6.46 16.68 -38.74
CA LYS A 10 5.50 17.00 -37.66
C LYS A 10 4.13 17.28 -38.27
N ARG A 11 3.18 16.36 -38.07
CA ARG A 11 1.75 16.69 -38.25
C ARG A 11 1.20 17.14 -36.86
N ALA A 12 1.05 18.47 -36.77
CA ALA A 12 0.32 19.10 -35.67
C ALA A 12 -1.18 18.85 -35.88
N PHE A 13 -1.82 18.12 -34.99
CA PHE A 13 -3.28 18.06 -34.87
C PHE A 13 -3.75 19.28 -34.07
N ILE A 14 -4.26 20.29 -34.75
CA ILE A 14 -4.96 21.43 -34.16
C ILE A 14 -6.41 21.02 -33.93
N ILE A 15 -6.75 20.71 -32.64
CA ILE A 15 -8.15 20.61 -32.22
C ILE A 15 -8.62 22.04 -31.87
N LYS A 16 -9.28 22.67 -32.83
CA LYS A 16 -10.12 23.86 -32.60
C LYS A 16 -11.56 23.40 -32.52
N TYR A 17 -12.15 23.43 -31.32
CA TYR A 17 -13.58 23.67 -31.10
C TYR A 17 -13.84 24.03 -29.62
N PRO A 18 -14.94 24.76 -29.31
CA PRO A 18 -14.88 25.86 -28.38
C PRO A 18 -15.48 25.55 -26.99
N LEU A 19 -14.85 26.14 -26.01
CA LEU A 19 -15.30 26.26 -24.61
C LEU A 19 -16.49 27.22 -24.42
N THR A 20 -17.55 27.10 -25.20
CA THR A 20 -18.71 28.04 -25.10
C THR A 20 -20.04 27.39 -24.81
N LEU A 21 -20.11 26.18 -24.29
CA LEU A 21 -21.37 25.53 -23.90
C LEU A 21 -21.53 25.21 -22.41
N LEU A 22 -20.65 25.72 -21.53
CA LEU A 22 -20.70 25.43 -20.08
C LEU A 22 -21.18 26.65 -19.25
N SER A 23 -21.72 27.69 -19.83
CA SER A 23 -22.06 28.89 -19.05
C SER A 23 -23.55 29.22 -18.96
N LEU A 24 -24.47 28.27 -19.23
CA LEU A 24 -25.93 28.57 -19.21
C LEU A 24 -26.76 27.60 -18.35
N LEU A 25 -26.19 26.99 -17.30
CA LEU A 25 -26.97 26.18 -16.34
C LEU A 25 -26.70 26.59 -14.89
N LEU A 26 -26.70 27.84 -14.59
CA LEU A 26 -26.68 28.35 -13.21
C LEU A 26 -27.75 29.42 -13.05
N LEU A 27 -28.78 29.09 -12.29
CA LEU A 27 -29.57 29.89 -11.40
C LEU A 27 -30.98 29.29 -11.25
N GLN A 28 -31.02 28.16 -10.50
CA GLN A 28 -32.22 27.93 -9.67
C GLN A 28 -31.71 27.79 -8.24
N SER A 29 -31.88 28.83 -7.47
CA SER A 29 -31.73 28.79 -6.03
C SER A 29 -32.79 27.82 -5.45
N ALA A 30 -32.41 26.55 -5.25
CA ALA A 30 -33.22 25.59 -4.53
C ALA A 30 -33.37 26.12 -3.11
N ALA A 31 -34.62 26.43 -2.68
CA ALA A 31 -34.90 26.81 -1.31
C ALA A 31 -34.46 25.65 -0.39
N ALA A 32 -33.65 25.94 0.62
CA ALA A 32 -33.20 24.94 1.59
C ALA A 32 -34.39 24.34 2.32
N GLN A 33 -34.49 23.00 2.38
CA GLN A 33 -35.57 22.30 3.10
C GLN A 33 -35.30 22.22 4.60
N VAL A 34 -34.05 22.03 5.00
CA VAL A 34 -33.60 22.11 6.39
C VAL A 34 -32.34 22.96 6.45
N SER A 35 -32.31 23.95 7.31
CA SER A 35 -31.13 24.81 7.51
C SER A 35 -30.93 25.07 9.00
N GLY A 36 -29.68 25.32 9.38
CA GLY A 36 -29.31 25.61 10.77
C GLY A 36 -27.93 26.26 10.85
N ARG A 37 -27.49 26.49 12.08
CA ARG A 37 -26.17 27.08 12.38
C ARG A 37 -25.49 26.30 13.50
N VAL A 38 -24.23 26.02 13.37
CA VAL A 38 -23.39 25.38 14.39
C VAL A 38 -22.58 26.47 15.09
N VAL A 39 -22.60 26.49 16.42
CA VAL A 39 -21.91 27.47 17.26
C VAL A 39 -21.23 26.81 18.45
N ASP A 40 -20.24 27.48 19.04
CA ASP A 40 -19.66 27.07 20.33
C ASP A 40 -20.52 27.50 21.53
N ALA A 41 -20.11 27.13 22.74
CA ALA A 41 -20.79 27.53 24.00
C ALA A 41 -20.82 29.05 24.21
N LYS A 42 -20.00 29.83 23.49
CA LYS A 42 -19.95 31.29 23.52
C LYS A 42 -20.71 31.93 22.36
N THR A 43 -21.48 31.14 21.60
CA THR A 43 -22.26 31.53 20.41
C THR A 43 -21.42 31.96 19.20
N ALA A 44 -20.08 31.73 19.21
CA ALA A 44 -19.26 31.97 18.04
C ALA A 44 -19.53 30.87 16.98
N PRO A 45 -19.57 31.22 15.69
CA PRO A 45 -19.81 30.23 14.63
C PRO A 45 -18.65 29.22 14.58
N LEU A 46 -18.98 27.97 14.24
CA LEU A 46 -18.03 26.90 14.01
C LEU A 46 -17.97 26.56 12.51
N PRO A 47 -17.21 27.30 11.71
CA PRO A 47 -17.01 27.02 10.30
C PRO A 47 -16.32 25.67 10.11
N GLY A 48 -16.76 24.90 9.12
CA GLY A 48 -16.17 23.57 8.88
C GLY A 48 -16.73 22.45 9.78
N ALA A 49 -17.71 22.75 10.63
CA ALA A 49 -18.42 21.71 11.38
C ALA A 49 -19.14 20.76 10.41
N THR A 50 -18.97 19.48 10.61
CA THR A 50 -19.61 18.43 9.82
C THR A 50 -21.01 18.16 10.38
N VAL A 51 -22.01 18.22 9.52
CA VAL A 51 -23.42 17.96 9.85
C VAL A 51 -23.88 16.77 9.01
N LEU A 52 -24.05 15.63 9.66
CA LEU A 52 -24.55 14.39 9.08
C LEU A 52 -26.03 14.23 9.40
N LEU A 53 -26.84 13.95 8.40
CA LEU A 53 -28.26 13.67 8.56
C LEU A 53 -28.50 12.17 8.35
N LEU A 54 -29.07 11.52 9.34
CA LEU A 54 -29.41 10.10 9.36
C LEU A 54 -30.94 9.90 9.24
N PRO A 55 -31.46 8.82 8.61
CA PRO A 55 -30.71 7.69 8.04
C PRO A 55 -30.15 7.95 6.64
N ASP A 56 -30.42 9.10 6.06
CA ASP A 56 -30.09 9.39 4.64
C ASP A 56 -28.59 9.62 4.39
N SER A 57 -27.75 9.55 5.42
CA SER A 57 -26.28 9.75 5.38
C SER A 57 -25.82 11.01 4.62
N LEU A 58 -26.67 12.04 4.57
CA LEU A 58 -26.38 13.30 3.90
C LEU A 58 -25.43 14.15 4.73
N VAL A 59 -24.24 14.40 4.23
CA VAL A 59 -23.22 15.22 4.90
C VAL A 59 -23.26 16.65 4.37
N ARG A 60 -23.19 17.64 5.28
CA ARG A 60 -22.96 19.05 4.97
C ARG A 60 -21.87 19.61 5.87
N VAL A 61 -21.10 20.52 5.33
CA VAL A 61 -20.09 21.25 6.08
C VAL A 61 -20.61 22.66 6.33
N ALA A 62 -20.52 23.14 7.56
CA ALA A 62 -20.96 24.48 7.94
C ALA A 62 -20.08 25.56 7.30
N ASP A 63 -20.73 26.62 6.76
CA ASP A 63 -20.05 27.76 6.12
C ASP A 63 -19.29 28.66 7.14
N GLU A 64 -18.66 29.73 6.67
CA GLU A 64 -17.90 30.67 7.52
C GLU A 64 -18.69 31.27 8.68
N GLN A 65 -20.01 31.32 8.56
CA GLN A 65 -20.91 31.77 9.59
C GLN A 65 -21.49 30.61 10.42
N GLY A 66 -20.95 29.38 10.23
CA GLY A 66 -21.39 28.17 10.87
C GLY A 66 -22.74 27.62 10.34
N ARG A 67 -23.25 28.10 9.19
CA ARG A 67 -24.55 27.72 8.65
C ARG A 67 -24.40 26.49 7.75
N PHE A 68 -25.40 25.61 7.82
CA PHE A 68 -25.53 24.45 6.93
C PHE A 68 -26.94 24.42 6.29
N ARG A 69 -27.06 23.71 5.16
CA ARG A 69 -28.32 23.61 4.42
C ARG A 69 -28.42 22.24 3.75
N PHE A 70 -29.60 21.62 3.90
CA PHE A 70 -30.03 20.48 3.11
C PHE A 70 -31.10 20.94 2.13
N SER A 71 -30.87 20.82 0.83
CA SER A 71 -31.78 21.30 -0.21
C SER A 71 -32.78 20.26 -0.70
N THR A 72 -32.53 18.98 -0.43
CA THR A 72 -33.43 17.87 -0.73
C THR A 72 -33.48 16.91 0.46
N LEU A 73 -34.66 16.67 1.00
CA LEU A 73 -34.89 15.73 2.09
C LEU A 73 -36.20 14.98 1.86
N PRO A 74 -36.25 13.67 2.10
CA PRO A 74 -37.48 12.92 2.20
C PRO A 74 -38.28 13.41 3.41
N THR A 75 -39.61 13.35 3.34
CA THR A 75 -40.44 13.62 4.51
C THR A 75 -40.34 12.46 5.52
N GLY A 76 -40.04 12.79 6.76
CA GLY A 76 -39.89 11.77 7.80
C GLY A 76 -39.16 12.27 9.05
N ALA A 77 -38.82 11.34 9.91
CA ALA A 77 -37.96 11.58 11.07
C ALA A 77 -36.51 11.34 10.71
N HIS A 78 -35.67 12.30 10.97
CA HIS A 78 -34.24 12.29 10.73
C HIS A 78 -33.51 12.60 12.03
N GLN A 79 -32.22 12.26 12.08
CA GLN A 79 -31.32 12.60 13.17
C GLN A 79 -30.14 13.37 12.62
N LEU A 80 -29.93 14.58 13.07
CA LEU A 80 -28.75 15.38 12.77
C LEU A 80 -27.65 15.04 13.76
N ARG A 81 -26.52 14.60 13.25
CA ARG A 81 -25.30 14.43 14.02
C ARG A 81 -24.33 15.54 13.61
N VAL A 82 -23.91 16.33 14.58
CA VAL A 82 -23.01 17.46 14.34
C VAL A 82 -21.72 17.25 15.08
N SER A 83 -20.61 17.30 14.34
CA SER A 83 -19.26 17.13 14.88
C SER A 83 -18.34 18.26 14.41
N TYR A 84 -17.42 18.67 15.27
CA TYR A 84 -16.37 19.62 14.95
C TYR A 84 -15.12 19.31 15.78
N VAL A 85 -13.95 19.48 15.16
CA VAL A 85 -12.67 19.18 15.84
C VAL A 85 -12.52 20.05 17.07
N GLY A 86 -12.38 19.41 18.24
CA GLY A 86 -12.26 20.11 19.51
C GLY A 86 -13.57 20.28 20.28
N TYR A 87 -14.65 19.70 19.79
CA TYR A 87 -15.98 19.81 20.41
C TYR A 87 -16.63 18.43 20.55
N GLU A 88 -17.47 18.28 21.59
CA GLU A 88 -18.28 17.08 21.77
C GLU A 88 -19.31 16.97 20.63
N MET A 89 -19.43 15.78 20.08
CA MET A 89 -20.42 15.49 19.06
C MET A 89 -21.83 15.59 19.66
N THR A 90 -22.73 16.26 18.95
CA THR A 90 -24.11 16.45 19.38
C THR A 90 -25.09 15.84 18.39
N GLU A 91 -26.08 15.13 18.88
CA GLU A 91 -27.18 14.58 18.07
C GLU A 91 -28.50 15.28 18.37
N GLN A 92 -29.22 15.62 17.31
CA GLN A 92 -30.51 16.31 17.42
C GLN A 92 -31.55 15.70 16.48
N PRO A 93 -32.71 15.24 16.96
CA PRO A 93 -33.79 14.77 16.10
C PRO A 93 -34.40 15.90 15.29
N VAL A 94 -34.67 15.65 14.00
CA VAL A 94 -35.32 16.58 13.07
C VAL A 94 -36.44 15.85 12.35
N ARG A 95 -37.65 16.40 12.38
CA ARG A 95 -38.79 15.89 11.63
C ARG A 95 -39.14 16.83 10.50
N TYR A 96 -38.93 16.35 9.26
CA TYR A 96 -39.25 17.10 8.06
C TYR A 96 -40.63 16.69 7.50
N GLU A 97 -41.55 17.65 7.42
CA GLU A 97 -42.95 17.42 6.98
C GLU A 97 -43.26 18.06 5.61
N GLY A 98 -42.23 18.35 4.81
CA GLY A 98 -42.38 18.95 3.46
C GLY A 98 -42.39 20.48 3.44
N THR A 99 -42.26 21.14 4.57
CA THR A 99 -42.10 22.60 4.66
C THR A 99 -40.71 22.97 5.14
N PRO A 100 -40.03 23.99 4.58
CA PRO A 100 -38.69 24.40 4.99
C PRO A 100 -38.60 24.67 6.50
N ILE A 101 -37.59 24.07 7.13
CA ILE A 101 -37.31 24.18 8.56
C ILE A 101 -36.01 24.94 8.77
N GLN A 102 -36.04 25.97 9.61
CA GLN A 102 -34.84 26.59 10.15
C GLN A 102 -34.65 26.14 11.60
N LEU A 103 -33.57 25.37 11.84
CA LEU A 103 -33.26 24.88 13.19
C LEU A 103 -32.69 26.01 14.07
N PRO A 104 -32.92 25.97 15.39
CA PRO A 104 -32.17 26.80 16.31
C PRO A 104 -30.67 26.51 16.21
N PRO A 105 -29.81 27.46 16.64
CA PRO A 105 -28.37 27.21 16.66
C PRO A 105 -28.03 25.94 17.43
N ILE A 106 -27.26 25.07 16.83
CA ILE A 106 -26.76 23.83 17.44
C ILE A 106 -25.44 24.18 18.15
N THR A 107 -25.46 24.10 19.47
CA THR A 107 -24.30 24.45 20.29
C THR A 107 -23.49 23.22 20.57
N LEU A 108 -22.22 23.23 20.16
CA LEU A 108 -21.25 22.22 20.54
C LEU A 108 -20.49 22.66 21.79
N GLN A 109 -20.27 21.73 22.72
CA GLN A 109 -19.46 21.95 23.91
C GLN A 109 -17.98 21.66 23.61
N ASP A 110 -17.07 22.41 24.23
CA ASP A 110 -15.64 22.13 24.11
C ASP A 110 -15.35 20.70 24.65
N ALA A 111 -14.81 19.83 23.81
CA ALA A 111 -14.40 18.52 24.27
C ALA A 111 -13.14 18.66 25.14
N GLN A 112 -13.27 18.39 26.43
CA GLN A 112 -12.10 18.32 27.32
C GLN A 112 -11.19 17.11 26.99
N GLU A 113 -11.67 16.15 26.20
CA GLU A 113 -10.93 15.00 25.67
C GLU A 113 -10.89 15.08 24.14
N LEU A 114 -9.85 15.72 23.63
CA LEU A 114 -9.58 15.78 22.20
C LEU A 114 -8.85 14.52 21.75
N LEU A 115 -9.37 13.88 20.72
CA LEU A 115 -8.71 12.97 19.80
C LEU A 115 -8.87 11.46 19.93
N GLU A 116 -9.77 10.94 20.74
CA GLU A 116 -10.19 9.54 20.55
C GLU A 116 -11.50 9.37 19.74
N THR A 117 -12.23 10.44 19.50
CA THR A 117 -13.56 10.42 18.81
C THR A 117 -13.49 10.19 17.29
N VAL A 118 -12.30 9.86 16.74
CA VAL A 118 -12.17 9.50 15.31
C VAL A 118 -12.48 8.03 15.08
N VAL A 119 -12.50 7.21 16.11
CA VAL A 119 -12.86 5.79 16.04
C VAL A 119 -14.34 5.58 15.68
N VAL A 120 -15.22 6.48 16.10
CA VAL A 120 -16.68 6.30 15.93
C VAL A 120 -17.16 6.48 14.47
N THR A 121 -16.46 7.25 13.66
CA THR A 121 -16.80 7.36 12.22
C THR A 121 -16.35 6.12 11.43
N GLU A 122 -15.37 5.38 11.94
CA GLU A 122 -14.89 4.14 11.30
C GLU A 122 -15.84 2.95 11.55
N GLU A 123 -16.53 2.92 12.68
CA GLU A 123 -17.50 1.86 13.00
C GLU A 123 -18.72 1.87 12.07
N HIS A 124 -19.19 3.06 11.65
CA HIS A 124 -20.32 3.15 10.71
C HIS A 124 -19.89 2.81 9.27
N ALA A 125 -18.68 3.18 8.86
CA ALA A 125 -18.16 2.84 7.54
C ALA A 125 -18.06 1.31 7.35
N LYS A 126 -17.70 0.56 8.39
CA LYS A 126 -17.65 -0.92 8.34
C LYS A 126 -19.01 -1.58 8.08
N GLN A 127 -20.10 -0.99 8.54
CA GLN A 127 -21.45 -1.52 8.34
C GLN A 127 -22.01 -1.26 6.93
N GLU A 128 -21.51 -0.21 6.27
CA GLU A 128 -21.97 0.22 4.95
C GLU A 128 -21.21 -0.43 3.79
N GLU A 129 -20.13 -1.20 4.07
CA GLU A 129 -19.33 -1.86 3.05
C GLU A 129 -19.64 -3.36 2.98
N THR A 130 -19.76 -3.87 1.76
CA THR A 130 -19.93 -5.31 1.51
C THR A 130 -18.61 -6.06 1.44
N LEU A 131 -17.51 -5.39 1.05
CA LEU A 131 -16.16 -5.96 1.05
C LEU A 131 -15.58 -6.05 2.46
N ALA A 132 -14.68 -6.99 2.68
CA ALA A 132 -13.87 -7.04 3.89
C ALA A 132 -12.79 -5.94 3.83
N THR A 133 -13.14 -4.77 4.33
CA THR A 133 -12.24 -3.61 4.39
C THR A 133 -11.80 -3.36 5.83
N GLU A 134 -10.51 -3.20 6.03
CA GLU A 134 -9.93 -2.83 7.32
C GLU A 134 -9.32 -1.43 7.23
N HIS A 135 -9.63 -0.58 8.20
CA HIS A 135 -9.15 0.80 8.26
C HIS A 135 -8.12 0.95 9.38
N PHE A 136 -6.97 1.50 9.05
CA PHE A 136 -5.89 1.77 10.01
C PHE A 136 -5.53 3.24 10.00
N THR A 137 -5.49 3.81 11.19
CA THR A 137 -5.02 5.19 11.37
C THR A 137 -3.50 5.28 11.36
N GLY A 138 -2.97 6.45 11.04
CA GLY A 138 -1.53 6.71 11.14
C GLY A 138 -0.94 6.42 12.52
N ALA A 139 -1.73 6.55 13.58
CA ALA A 139 -1.29 6.22 14.93
C ALA A 139 -0.90 4.74 15.08
N VAL A 140 -1.66 3.83 14.49
CA VAL A 140 -1.34 2.38 14.48
C VAL A 140 -0.05 2.12 13.72
N ILE A 141 0.15 2.81 12.59
CA ILE A 141 1.38 2.70 11.79
C ILE A 141 2.56 3.27 12.56
N GLU A 142 2.40 4.45 13.19
CA GLU A 142 3.44 5.11 13.99
C GLU A 142 3.87 4.27 15.21
N GLU A 143 2.94 3.53 15.83
CA GLU A 143 3.28 2.57 16.90
C GLU A 143 4.07 1.36 16.36
N ASN A 144 3.94 1.02 15.06
CA ASN A 144 4.55 -0.17 14.45
C ASN A 144 5.65 0.14 13.42
N LEU A 145 6.23 1.35 13.42
CA LEU A 145 7.28 1.73 12.46
C LEU A 145 8.45 0.74 12.44
N GLN A 146 8.79 0.29 11.23
CA GLN A 146 9.87 -0.63 10.94
C GLN A 146 10.93 0.02 10.01
N GLY A 147 11.60 -0.77 9.17
CA GLY A 147 12.52 -0.25 8.14
C GLY A 147 11.78 0.37 6.96
N THR A 148 10.65 -0.21 6.57
CA THR A 148 9.84 0.22 5.41
C THR A 148 8.34 0.26 5.75
N PHE A 149 7.55 0.92 4.91
CA PHE A 149 6.09 0.93 5.06
C PHE A 149 5.50 -0.49 5.00
N ALA A 150 5.93 -1.33 4.06
CA ALA A 150 5.42 -2.71 3.93
C ALA A 150 5.68 -3.54 5.20
N GLN A 151 6.85 -3.38 5.83
CA GLN A 151 7.17 -4.03 7.11
C GLN A 151 6.36 -3.44 8.29
N SER A 152 5.97 -2.16 8.22
CA SER A 152 5.19 -1.52 9.29
C SER A 152 3.73 -1.98 9.32
N ILE A 153 3.24 -2.56 8.23
CA ILE A 153 1.88 -3.12 8.11
C ILE A 153 1.83 -4.65 8.14
N ASP A 154 2.96 -5.35 8.19
CA ASP A 154 3.02 -6.83 8.11
C ASP A 154 2.45 -7.55 9.34
N LYS A 155 2.23 -6.83 10.42
CA LYS A 155 1.59 -7.33 11.65
C LYS A 155 0.06 -7.25 11.63
N LEU A 156 -0.49 -6.62 10.60
CA LEU A 156 -1.94 -6.53 10.43
C LEU A 156 -2.48 -7.87 9.91
N PRO A 157 -3.71 -8.26 10.28
CA PRO A 157 -4.28 -9.55 9.90
C PRO A 157 -4.27 -9.82 8.40
N GLY A 158 -3.87 -11.02 7.97
CA GLY A 158 -3.81 -11.42 6.56
C GLY A 158 -2.77 -10.68 5.72
N LEU A 159 -1.92 -9.87 6.35
CA LEU A 159 -0.80 -9.19 5.71
C LEU A 159 0.52 -9.85 6.10
N SER A 160 1.46 -9.81 5.19
CA SER A 160 2.84 -10.24 5.38
C SER A 160 3.74 -9.39 4.49
N ALA A 161 5.06 -9.54 4.60
CA ALA A 161 6.00 -8.87 3.72
C ALA A 161 7.05 -9.83 3.16
N ILE A 162 7.34 -9.69 1.86
CA ILE A 162 8.55 -10.27 1.26
C ILE A 162 9.69 -9.31 1.55
N ASN A 163 10.73 -9.79 2.24
CA ASN A 163 11.85 -8.98 2.68
C ASN A 163 13.14 -9.31 1.90
N VAL A 164 13.90 -8.26 1.58
CA VAL A 164 15.29 -8.33 1.14
C VAL A 164 16.08 -7.36 2.02
N GLY A 165 16.50 -7.85 3.19
CA GLY A 165 17.12 -7.02 4.21
C GLY A 165 16.15 -6.02 4.88
N THR A 166 16.68 -4.91 5.39
CA THR A 166 15.95 -3.95 6.21
C THR A 166 15.33 -2.80 5.43
N GLY A 167 15.83 -2.51 4.23
CA GLY A 167 15.40 -1.36 3.43
C GLY A 167 14.49 -1.70 2.25
N ILE A 168 14.25 -2.97 1.98
CA ILE A 168 13.51 -3.42 0.80
C ILE A 168 12.44 -4.41 1.22
N ALA A 169 11.18 -4.06 1.03
CA ALA A 169 10.08 -4.97 1.33
C ALA A 169 8.87 -4.74 0.43
N LYS A 170 8.10 -5.81 0.20
CA LYS A 170 6.84 -5.80 -0.55
C LYS A 170 5.71 -6.36 0.30
N PRO A 171 4.51 -5.78 0.23
CA PRO A 171 3.36 -6.34 0.91
C PRO A 171 2.88 -7.62 0.24
N VAL A 172 2.30 -8.49 1.05
CA VAL A 172 1.63 -9.72 0.67
C VAL A 172 0.26 -9.73 1.34
N ILE A 173 -0.81 -9.94 0.56
CA ILE A 173 -2.17 -10.10 1.07
C ILE A 173 -2.60 -11.53 0.78
N ARG A 174 -2.93 -12.31 1.81
CA ARG A 174 -3.43 -13.69 1.67
C ARG A 174 -2.55 -14.58 0.78
N GLY A 175 -1.23 -14.39 0.85
CA GLY A 175 -0.24 -15.13 0.05
C GLY A 175 -0.04 -14.60 -1.37
N LEU A 176 -0.78 -13.59 -1.80
CA LEU A 176 -0.63 -12.94 -3.11
C LEU A 176 0.23 -11.68 -2.98
N SER A 177 1.09 -11.43 -3.94
CA SER A 177 2.05 -10.32 -3.92
C SER A 177 2.30 -9.71 -5.31
N SER A 178 3.11 -8.68 -5.35
CA SER A 178 3.60 -8.04 -6.58
C SER A 178 2.45 -7.60 -7.50
N ASN A 179 2.38 -8.11 -8.72
CA ASN A 179 1.38 -7.75 -9.74
C ASN A 179 -0.07 -8.19 -9.41
N ARG A 180 -0.33 -8.76 -8.23
CA ARG A 180 -1.67 -9.17 -7.78
C ARG A 180 -2.23 -8.30 -6.67
N ILE A 181 -1.44 -7.32 -6.22
CA ILE A 181 -1.87 -6.33 -5.22
C ILE A 181 -1.77 -4.95 -5.84
N ILE A 182 -2.85 -4.19 -5.72
CA ILE A 182 -2.82 -2.76 -6.06
C ILE A 182 -2.41 -1.99 -4.80
N VAL A 183 -1.41 -1.14 -4.94
CA VAL A 183 -1.13 -0.09 -3.96
C VAL A 183 -1.60 1.21 -4.56
N ASN A 184 -2.67 1.76 -4.00
CA ASN A 184 -3.22 3.05 -4.40
C ASN A 184 -2.73 4.12 -3.42
N HIS A 185 -2.02 5.11 -3.90
CA HIS A 185 -1.48 6.17 -3.07
C HIS A 185 -2.14 7.50 -3.40
N GLN A 186 -3.09 7.92 -2.55
CA GLN A 186 -3.84 9.17 -2.70
C GLN A 186 -4.57 9.28 -4.05
N GLY A 187 -5.26 8.20 -4.46
CA GLY A 187 -6.03 8.14 -5.67
C GLY A 187 -5.27 7.73 -6.94
N ILE A 188 -3.95 7.50 -6.84
CA ILE A 188 -3.11 7.09 -7.98
C ILE A 188 -2.46 5.73 -7.67
N LYS A 189 -2.59 4.77 -8.59
CA LYS A 189 -1.94 3.47 -8.48
C LYS A 189 -0.42 3.67 -8.50
N GLN A 190 0.27 3.19 -7.45
CA GLN A 190 1.74 3.23 -7.34
C GLN A 190 2.37 2.23 -8.29
N GLU A 191 3.30 2.69 -9.11
CA GLU A 191 4.01 1.87 -10.08
C GLU A 191 5.53 1.83 -9.78
N GLY A 192 6.24 0.84 -10.30
CA GLY A 192 7.68 0.71 -10.15
C GLY A 192 8.13 -0.45 -9.24
N HIS A 193 7.22 -1.10 -8.52
CA HIS A 193 7.54 -2.21 -7.62
C HIS A 193 7.25 -3.60 -8.21
N GLN A 194 6.78 -3.70 -9.46
CA GLN A 194 6.25 -4.93 -10.06
C GLN A 194 7.32 -5.87 -10.61
N TRP A 195 8.52 -5.40 -10.85
CA TRP A 195 9.56 -6.05 -11.66
C TRP A 195 10.18 -7.30 -11.04
N GLY A 196 10.30 -7.36 -9.75
CA GLY A 196 10.96 -8.44 -9.06
C GLY A 196 10.66 -8.42 -7.57
N ALA A 197 11.04 -9.46 -6.84
CA ALA A 197 10.80 -9.56 -5.41
C ALA A 197 11.72 -8.65 -4.58
N ASP A 198 12.83 -8.25 -5.14
CA ASP A 198 13.87 -7.36 -4.59
C ASP A 198 13.59 -5.87 -4.84
N HIS A 199 12.50 -5.54 -5.54
CA HIS A 199 12.06 -4.16 -5.73
C HIS A 199 11.05 -3.79 -4.65
N GLY A 200 11.45 -2.97 -3.69
CA GLY A 200 10.62 -2.51 -2.58
C GLY A 200 9.49 -1.58 -3.02
N LEU A 201 8.58 -1.33 -2.10
CA LEU A 201 7.51 -0.36 -2.27
C LEU A 201 8.02 1.02 -1.84
N GLU A 202 8.06 1.99 -2.77
CA GLU A 202 8.58 3.33 -2.54
C GLU A 202 7.51 4.24 -1.89
N ILE A 203 7.24 4.03 -0.62
CA ILE A 203 6.29 4.80 0.19
C ILE A 203 6.91 5.16 1.52
N ASP A 204 6.90 6.45 1.83
CA ASP A 204 7.35 6.97 3.11
C ASP A 204 6.40 6.57 4.24
N GLN A 205 6.88 5.73 5.16
CA GLN A 205 6.08 5.28 6.31
C GLN A 205 5.67 6.42 7.26
N PHE A 206 6.42 7.53 7.33
CA PHE A 206 6.09 8.68 8.14
C PHE A 206 4.98 9.56 7.53
N GLY A 207 4.72 9.41 6.23
CA GLY A 207 3.74 10.19 5.46
C GLY A 207 2.32 9.63 5.50
N VAL A 208 2.14 8.44 6.02
CA VAL A 208 0.87 7.73 5.96
C VAL A 208 -0.01 8.08 7.16
N GLU A 209 -1.16 8.72 6.90
CA GLU A 209 -2.13 9.10 7.94
C GLU A 209 -3.28 8.11 8.08
N ARG A 210 -3.65 7.42 6.99
CA ARG A 210 -4.72 6.43 6.97
C ARG A 210 -4.51 5.45 5.83
N VAL A 211 -4.72 4.17 6.13
CA VAL A 211 -4.64 3.07 5.16
C VAL A 211 -5.91 2.26 5.24
N GLU A 212 -6.44 1.90 4.09
CA GLU A 212 -7.52 0.94 3.94
C GLU A 212 -6.96 -0.30 3.26
N ILE A 213 -7.22 -1.46 3.84
CA ILE A 213 -6.86 -2.75 3.26
C ILE A 213 -8.14 -3.40 2.77
N ILE A 214 -8.32 -3.44 1.48
CA ILE A 214 -9.50 -4.03 0.83
C ILE A 214 -9.12 -5.42 0.37
N LYS A 215 -9.71 -6.43 0.96
CA LYS A 215 -9.47 -7.84 0.67
C LYS A 215 -10.61 -8.38 -0.22
N GLY A 216 -10.28 -9.31 -1.12
CA GLY A 216 -11.29 -9.90 -2.01
C GLY A 216 -11.37 -9.24 -3.39
N PRO A 217 -12.50 -9.37 -4.13
CA PRO A 217 -12.61 -8.97 -5.54
C PRO A 217 -12.68 -7.45 -5.74
N ALA A 218 -11.61 -6.74 -5.38
CA ALA A 218 -11.52 -5.28 -5.42
C ALA A 218 -11.22 -4.71 -6.83
N SER A 219 -10.93 -5.54 -7.82
CA SER A 219 -10.57 -5.08 -9.17
C SER A 219 -11.67 -4.31 -9.89
N LEU A 220 -12.91 -4.37 -9.43
CA LEU A 220 -14.02 -3.65 -10.07
C LEU A 220 -13.79 -2.13 -10.07
N GLN A 221 -13.43 -1.54 -8.93
CA GLN A 221 -13.18 -0.10 -8.82
C GLN A 221 -11.75 0.28 -9.19
N TYR A 222 -10.76 -0.54 -8.82
CA TYR A 222 -9.34 -0.21 -8.92
C TYR A 222 -8.66 -0.72 -10.20
N GLY A 223 -9.34 -1.54 -11.00
CA GLY A 223 -8.85 -2.05 -12.27
C GLY A 223 -8.12 -3.39 -12.19
N SER A 224 -7.38 -3.72 -13.25
CA SER A 224 -6.58 -4.93 -13.30
C SER A 224 -5.55 -4.97 -12.16
N ASP A 225 -5.09 -6.18 -11.83
CA ASP A 225 -4.07 -6.44 -10.80
C ASP A 225 -4.59 -6.48 -9.34
N GLY A 226 -5.90 -6.22 -9.11
CA GLY A 226 -6.53 -6.33 -7.78
C GLY A 226 -6.98 -7.74 -7.41
N LEU A 227 -6.23 -8.78 -7.79
CA LEU A 227 -6.56 -10.18 -7.50
C LEU A 227 -6.39 -10.55 -6.03
N GLY A 228 -5.36 -10.02 -5.37
CA GLY A 228 -5.09 -10.24 -3.94
C GLY A 228 -5.78 -9.21 -3.04
N GLY A 229 -6.09 -8.05 -3.58
CA GLY A 229 -6.67 -6.94 -2.84
C GLY A 229 -6.00 -5.60 -3.14
N VAL A 230 -6.36 -4.59 -2.36
CA VAL A 230 -5.88 -3.22 -2.51
C VAL A 230 -5.38 -2.68 -1.17
N ILE A 231 -4.22 -2.06 -1.18
CA ILE A 231 -3.71 -1.22 -0.11
C ILE A 231 -3.96 0.24 -0.54
N ASN A 232 -4.97 0.87 0.04
CA ASN A 232 -5.38 2.23 -0.30
C ASN A 232 -4.86 3.23 0.73
N ILE A 233 -3.82 3.97 0.40
CA ILE A 233 -3.25 5.03 1.23
C ILE A 233 -4.01 6.31 0.94
N MET A 234 -4.83 6.72 1.89
CA MET A 234 -5.73 7.85 1.75
C MET A 234 -4.98 9.19 1.81
N PRO A 235 -5.50 10.23 1.15
CA PRO A 235 -4.97 11.59 1.33
C PRO A 235 -5.02 12.05 2.78
N GLY A 236 -4.03 12.83 3.19
CA GLY A 236 -4.01 13.48 4.49
C GLY A 236 -5.21 14.40 4.71
N ARG A 237 -5.61 14.58 5.97
CA ARG A 237 -6.71 15.49 6.33
C ARG A 237 -6.32 16.93 6.04
N VAL A 238 -7.29 17.73 5.54
CA VAL A 238 -7.10 19.16 5.38
C VAL A 238 -6.95 19.81 6.77
N PRO A 239 -5.94 20.65 6.99
CA PRO A 239 -5.82 21.40 8.23
C PRO A 239 -7.07 22.22 8.53
N PRO A 240 -7.46 22.35 9.80
CA PRO A 240 -8.59 23.22 10.18
C PRO A 240 -8.36 24.67 9.75
N GLU A 241 -9.45 25.36 9.43
CA GLU A 241 -9.41 26.77 9.01
C GLU A 241 -8.81 27.67 10.09
N GLY A 242 -7.93 28.59 9.67
CA GLY A 242 -7.26 29.54 10.57
C GLY A 242 -6.21 28.91 11.49
N VAL A 243 -5.77 27.68 11.21
CA VAL A 243 -4.83 26.95 12.05
C VAL A 243 -3.56 26.59 11.26
N ILE A 244 -2.41 26.75 11.91
CA ILE A 244 -1.17 26.10 11.52
C ILE A 244 -0.91 24.93 12.45
N LEU A 245 -0.60 23.76 11.91
CA LEU A 245 -0.31 22.56 12.67
C LEU A 245 0.88 21.82 12.08
N GLY A 246 1.54 21.04 12.89
CA GLY A 246 2.66 20.23 12.43
C GLY A 246 3.14 19.27 13.50
N SER A 247 4.15 18.48 13.14
CA SER A 247 4.82 17.57 14.05
C SER A 247 6.27 17.35 13.65
N ILE A 248 7.10 17.07 14.63
CA ILE A 248 8.45 16.54 14.45
C ILE A 248 8.47 15.15 15.07
N MET A 249 8.97 14.18 14.31
CA MET A 249 9.11 12.80 14.77
C MET A 249 10.55 12.34 14.63
N GLY A 250 11.06 11.63 15.64
CA GLY A 250 12.35 10.96 15.62
C GLY A 250 12.19 9.48 15.91
N LEU A 251 13.01 8.64 15.28
CA LEU A 251 13.05 7.20 15.41
C LEU A 251 14.50 6.73 15.57
N HIS A 252 14.74 5.78 16.47
CA HIS A 252 16.01 5.08 16.61
C HIS A 252 15.80 3.58 16.79
N ARG A 253 16.59 2.75 16.09
CA ARG A 253 16.58 1.29 16.21
C ARG A 253 18.00 0.80 16.51
N THR A 254 18.14 -0.08 17.49
CA THR A 254 19.46 -0.49 17.98
C THR A 254 20.15 -1.56 17.13
N ASN A 255 19.38 -2.44 16.48
CA ASN A 255 19.94 -3.57 15.72
C ASN A 255 20.89 -3.11 14.61
N ASN A 256 20.48 -2.13 13.82
CA ASN A 256 21.23 -1.57 12.70
C ASN A 256 21.59 -0.10 12.88
N ALA A 257 21.64 0.38 14.12
CA ALA A 257 21.93 1.78 14.47
C ALA A 257 21.15 2.78 13.59
N HIS A 258 19.88 2.44 13.27
CA HIS A 258 19.00 3.23 12.42
C HIS A 258 18.62 4.54 13.12
N TRP A 259 18.74 5.63 12.38
CA TRP A 259 18.18 6.93 12.72
C TRP A 259 17.20 7.35 11.64
N GLY A 260 16.02 7.74 12.06
CA GLY A 260 15.00 8.26 11.16
C GLY A 260 14.22 9.38 11.79
N GLY A 261 13.58 10.17 10.97
CA GLY A 261 12.69 11.20 11.43
C GLY A 261 11.95 11.92 10.33
N SER A 262 10.93 12.67 10.74
CA SER A 262 10.13 13.48 9.85
C SER A 262 9.75 14.81 10.47
N ALA A 263 9.56 15.81 9.62
CA ALA A 263 8.98 17.10 9.96
C ALA A 263 7.78 17.35 9.04
N LYS A 264 6.62 17.62 9.63
CA LYS A 264 5.38 17.94 8.94
C LYS A 264 4.86 19.30 9.37
N LEU A 265 4.39 20.08 8.39
CA LEU A 265 3.79 21.40 8.61
C LEU A 265 2.58 21.53 7.69
N GLY A 266 1.47 22.05 8.21
CA GLY A 266 0.27 22.33 7.41
C GLY A 266 -0.45 23.57 7.92
N PHE A 267 -1.13 24.27 7.04
CA PHE A 267 -2.02 25.38 7.36
C PHE A 267 -3.21 25.44 6.39
N ASN A 268 -4.25 26.13 6.85
CA ASN A 268 -5.42 26.44 6.03
C ASN A 268 -5.87 27.87 6.33
N LEU A 269 -6.05 28.67 5.30
CA LEU A 269 -6.49 30.06 5.38
C LEU A 269 -7.49 30.33 4.25
N ASN A 270 -8.71 30.68 4.63
CA ASN A 270 -9.82 30.91 3.69
C ASN A 270 -9.98 29.75 2.68
N GLY A 271 -9.95 28.52 3.19
CA GLY A 271 -10.05 27.30 2.40
C GLY A 271 -8.86 27.00 1.49
N PHE A 272 -7.87 27.88 1.34
CA PHE A 272 -6.60 27.53 0.74
C PHE A 272 -5.72 26.84 1.79
N PHE A 273 -5.25 25.63 1.47
CA PHE A 273 -4.41 24.88 2.39
C PHE A 273 -3.12 24.43 1.74
N THR A 274 -2.10 24.28 2.56
CA THR A 274 -0.84 23.65 2.17
C THR A 274 -0.35 22.75 3.29
N GLN A 275 0.19 21.60 2.92
CA GLN A 275 0.87 20.66 3.80
C GLN A 275 2.21 20.30 3.17
N ALA A 276 3.28 20.33 3.96
CA ALA A 276 4.62 19.91 3.54
C ALA A 276 5.15 18.90 4.56
N GLN A 277 5.83 17.89 4.07
CA GLN A 277 6.51 16.88 4.88
C GLN A 277 7.86 16.56 4.29
N TYR A 278 8.84 16.45 5.15
CA TYR A 278 10.16 15.90 4.83
C TYR A 278 10.48 14.78 5.81
N SER A 279 10.97 13.67 5.31
CA SER A 279 11.47 12.57 6.12
C SER A 279 12.86 12.15 5.66
N HIS A 280 13.63 11.62 6.58
CA HIS A 280 14.95 11.06 6.32
C HIS A 280 15.20 9.88 7.25
N GLN A 281 15.76 8.81 6.69
CA GLN A 281 16.19 7.61 7.40
C GLN A 281 17.60 7.25 6.94
N ASP A 282 18.43 6.81 7.89
CA ASP A 282 19.78 6.30 7.65
C ASP A 282 20.03 5.10 8.56
N PHE A 283 20.44 3.98 7.99
CA PHE A 283 20.65 2.75 8.73
C PHE A 283 21.93 2.06 8.31
N ALA A 284 22.59 1.46 9.30
CA ALA A 284 23.81 0.69 9.13
C ALA A 284 23.48 -0.79 8.84
N ASP A 285 24.52 -1.57 8.59
CA ASP A 285 24.45 -3.03 8.49
C ASP A 285 23.75 -3.64 9.70
N TYR A 286 22.79 -4.53 9.46
CA TYR A 286 22.00 -5.11 10.52
C TYR A 286 22.59 -6.41 11.10
N ARG A 287 22.28 -6.65 12.37
CA ARG A 287 22.69 -7.84 13.09
C ARG A 287 21.70 -8.96 12.94
N VAL A 288 22.24 -10.16 12.76
CA VAL A 288 21.50 -11.43 12.77
C VAL A 288 22.06 -12.33 13.87
N PRO A 289 21.25 -13.20 14.48
CA PRO A 289 21.69 -14.13 15.52
C PRO A 289 22.34 -15.38 14.87
N ALA A 290 23.39 -15.16 14.07
CA ALA A 290 24.11 -16.21 13.34
C ALA A 290 25.56 -15.80 13.08
N GLU A 291 26.48 -16.77 13.20
CA GLU A 291 27.90 -16.60 12.90
C GLU A 291 28.27 -17.06 11.49
N THR A 292 27.37 -17.78 10.81
CA THR A 292 27.61 -18.35 9.47
C THR A 292 26.34 -18.38 8.65
N PHE A 293 26.51 -18.47 7.33
CA PHE A 293 25.44 -18.72 6.35
C PHE A 293 25.87 -19.75 5.31
N ASP A 294 24.91 -20.35 4.63
CA ASP A 294 25.18 -21.37 3.61
C ASP A 294 25.09 -20.79 2.22
N TYR A 295 26.18 -20.84 1.46
CA TYR A 295 26.20 -20.51 0.05
C TYR A 295 26.45 -21.77 -0.77
N ASN A 296 25.44 -22.27 -1.49
CA ASN A 296 25.44 -23.56 -2.17
C ASN A 296 25.80 -24.71 -1.21
N THR A 297 27.04 -25.22 -1.27
CA THR A 297 27.54 -26.28 -0.40
C THR A 297 28.59 -25.77 0.60
N PHE A 298 28.86 -24.48 0.60
CA PHE A 298 29.86 -23.86 1.48
C PHE A 298 29.20 -23.13 2.63
N THR A 299 29.73 -23.34 3.83
CA THR A 299 29.35 -22.51 4.98
C THR A 299 30.34 -21.37 5.10
N LEU A 300 29.86 -20.13 5.03
CA LEU A 300 30.67 -18.93 5.05
C LEU A 300 30.43 -18.14 6.35
N PRO A 301 31.44 -17.42 6.86
CA PRO A 301 31.30 -16.67 8.10
C PRO A 301 30.45 -15.39 7.91
N ILE A 302 29.73 -15.03 8.97
CA ILE A 302 29.13 -13.70 9.19
C ILE A 302 29.97 -13.01 10.27
N ILE A 303 30.68 -11.96 9.89
CA ILE A 303 31.60 -11.25 10.79
C ILE A 303 30.79 -10.39 11.78
N ASP A 304 31.09 -10.51 13.07
CA ASP A 304 30.42 -9.76 14.17
C ASP A 304 28.87 -9.90 14.16
N GLU A 305 28.35 -11.02 13.67
CA GLU A 305 26.91 -11.26 13.49
C GLU A 305 26.23 -10.17 12.60
N ARG A 306 26.98 -9.55 11.66
CA ARG A 306 26.47 -8.51 10.80
C ARG A 306 26.50 -8.91 9.35
N LEU A 307 25.45 -8.57 8.66
CA LEU A 307 25.38 -8.74 7.20
C LEU A 307 25.97 -7.50 6.54
N LYS A 308 27.21 -7.60 6.09
CA LYS A 308 27.92 -6.51 5.40
C LYS A 308 27.15 -6.08 4.15
N ASN A 309 27.17 -4.76 3.88
CA ASN A 309 26.55 -4.11 2.75
C ASN A 309 25.00 -4.24 2.78
N THR A 310 24.42 -4.04 3.96
CA THR A 310 22.96 -3.95 4.14
C THR A 310 22.54 -2.59 4.68
N ALA A 311 23.47 -1.64 4.70
CA ALA A 311 23.25 -0.24 5.02
C ALA A 311 22.42 0.46 3.93
N GLY A 312 21.80 1.57 4.30
CA GLY A 312 21.07 2.38 3.33
C GLY A 312 20.58 3.70 3.89
N ASN A 313 20.10 4.55 3.01
CA ASN A 313 19.45 5.80 3.36
C ASN A 313 18.22 6.04 2.49
N GLU A 314 17.21 6.68 3.10
CA GLU A 314 15.96 7.04 2.45
C GLU A 314 15.63 8.50 2.73
N ARG A 315 15.11 9.22 1.74
CA ARG A 315 14.67 10.61 1.86
C ARG A 315 13.38 10.81 1.08
N THR A 316 12.44 11.50 1.70
CA THR A 316 11.18 11.84 1.03
C THR A 316 10.81 13.29 1.29
N LEU A 317 10.40 13.98 0.23
CA LEU A 317 9.76 15.29 0.28
C LEU A 317 8.36 15.15 -0.32
N SER A 318 7.34 15.61 0.40
CA SER A 318 5.97 15.68 -0.10
C SER A 318 5.37 17.05 0.20
N VAL A 319 4.73 17.63 -0.80
CA VAL A 319 4.02 18.91 -0.68
C VAL A 319 2.66 18.78 -1.33
N THR A 320 1.61 19.04 -0.55
CA THR A 320 0.23 19.10 -1.03
C THR A 320 -0.29 20.50 -0.83
N THR A 321 -0.84 21.11 -1.87
CA THR A 321 -1.56 22.37 -1.80
C THR A 321 -2.94 22.25 -2.43
N GLY A 322 -3.89 23.03 -1.98
CA GLY A 322 -5.23 22.88 -2.51
C GLY A 322 -6.24 23.90 -2.03
N LEU A 323 -7.45 23.70 -2.49
CA LEU A 323 -8.63 24.48 -2.15
C LEU A 323 -9.70 23.57 -1.56
N ASN A 324 -10.22 23.93 -0.41
CA ASN A 324 -11.39 23.31 0.21
C ASN A 324 -12.54 24.32 0.22
N ARG A 325 -13.60 24.03 -0.51
CA ARG A 325 -14.74 24.93 -0.75
C ARG A 325 -16.07 24.16 -0.64
N ASP A 326 -17.17 24.86 -0.63
CA ASP A 326 -18.51 24.25 -0.59
C ASP A 326 -18.82 23.38 -1.81
N TRP A 327 -18.15 23.64 -2.94
CA TRP A 327 -18.30 22.84 -4.16
C TRP A 327 -17.40 21.59 -4.18
N GLY A 328 -16.52 21.44 -3.20
CA GLY A 328 -15.63 20.28 -3.11
C GLY A 328 -14.18 20.64 -2.79
N ILE A 329 -13.28 19.71 -3.08
CA ILE A 329 -11.88 19.82 -2.74
C ILE A 329 -10.98 19.59 -3.95
N THR A 330 -9.99 20.47 -4.10
CA THR A 330 -8.91 20.31 -5.09
C THR A 330 -7.60 20.13 -4.35
N ARG A 331 -6.79 19.12 -4.71
CA ARG A 331 -5.45 18.89 -4.18
C ARG A 331 -4.46 18.72 -5.33
N LEU A 332 -3.37 19.41 -5.26
CA LEU A 332 -2.18 19.18 -6.09
C LEU A 332 -1.07 18.69 -5.17
N THR A 333 -0.57 17.48 -5.41
CA THR A 333 0.47 16.86 -4.59
C THR A 333 1.70 16.60 -5.44
N PHE A 334 2.84 17.05 -4.96
CA PHE A 334 4.16 16.68 -5.45
C PHE A 334 4.86 15.84 -4.39
N SER A 335 5.47 14.72 -4.79
CA SER A 335 6.33 13.94 -3.91
C SER A 335 7.57 13.44 -4.64
N ARG A 336 8.69 13.34 -3.91
CA ARG A 336 9.94 12.75 -4.37
C ARG A 336 10.50 11.86 -3.28
N TYR A 337 10.56 10.57 -3.57
CA TYR A 337 11.15 9.53 -2.75
C TYR A 337 12.50 9.15 -3.33
N GLN A 338 13.50 8.97 -2.48
CA GLN A 338 14.83 8.52 -2.86
C GLN A 338 15.31 7.47 -1.87
N LEU A 339 15.83 6.35 -2.37
CA LEU A 339 16.42 5.26 -1.60
C LEU A 339 17.77 4.90 -2.22
N GLU A 340 18.78 4.76 -1.39
CA GLU A 340 20.03 4.07 -1.70
C GLU A 340 20.20 2.95 -0.68
N ALA A 341 20.38 1.72 -1.14
CA ALA A 341 20.52 0.56 -0.27
C ALA A 341 21.51 -0.44 -0.85
N GLY A 342 22.43 -0.91 -0.02
CA GLY A 342 23.31 -2.01 -0.31
C GLY A 342 22.55 -3.35 -0.32
N LEU A 343 23.08 -4.30 -1.06
CA LEU A 343 22.61 -5.69 -1.10
C LEU A 343 23.68 -6.59 -0.49
N PHE A 344 23.26 -7.49 0.40
CA PHE A 344 24.20 -8.43 1.01
C PHE A 344 24.94 -9.23 -0.08
N SER A 345 26.25 -9.16 -0.07
CA SER A 345 27.09 -9.75 -1.14
C SER A 345 26.95 -11.26 -1.26
N GLY A 346 26.61 -11.97 -0.16
CA GLY A 346 26.28 -13.39 -0.18
C GLY A 346 24.99 -13.70 -0.95
N ALA A 347 24.21 -12.69 -1.24
CA ALA A 347 22.96 -12.75 -1.95
C ALA A 347 23.10 -12.49 -3.46
N VAL A 348 24.26 -12.09 -3.96
CA VAL A 348 24.45 -11.59 -5.34
C VAL A 348 25.65 -12.30 -6.00
N GLY A 349 25.53 -13.61 -6.20
CA GLY A 349 26.62 -14.40 -6.79
C GLY A 349 27.60 -14.98 -5.75
N ILE A 350 28.76 -15.46 -6.18
CA ILE A 350 29.76 -16.05 -5.30
C ILE A 350 30.41 -14.95 -4.46
N PRO A 351 30.21 -14.92 -3.14
CA PRO A 351 30.78 -13.87 -2.31
C PRO A 351 32.30 -14.00 -2.28
N ARG A 352 32.98 -12.97 -2.70
CA ARG A 352 34.44 -12.90 -2.56
C ARG A 352 34.76 -12.56 -1.11
N SER A 353 35.89 -13.06 -0.61
CA SER A 353 36.27 -12.90 0.80
C SER A 353 36.33 -11.44 1.26
N TYR A 354 36.75 -10.52 0.41
CA TYR A 354 36.79 -9.08 0.73
C TYR A 354 35.38 -8.47 0.85
N ALA A 355 34.40 -8.99 0.13
CA ALA A 355 33.01 -8.49 0.19
C ALA A 355 32.28 -8.93 1.48
N LEU A 356 32.85 -9.87 2.23
CA LEU A 356 32.32 -10.33 3.53
C LEU A 356 33.14 -9.81 4.72
N THR A 357 34.31 -9.19 4.47
CA THR A 357 35.18 -8.68 5.54
C THR A 357 34.67 -7.31 5.99
N ASP A 358 34.53 -7.14 7.28
CA ASP A 358 34.23 -5.82 7.89
C ASP A 358 35.44 -4.90 7.69
N ASP A 359 35.22 -3.72 7.09
CA ASP A 359 36.23 -2.68 6.87
C ASP A 359 36.22 -1.62 7.99
N GLY A 360 35.35 -1.80 9.00
CA GLY A 360 35.18 -0.90 10.15
C GLY A 360 34.17 0.20 9.94
N ASN A 361 33.61 0.37 8.75
CA ASN A 361 32.52 1.29 8.47
C ASN A 361 31.21 0.52 8.20
N ARG A 362 30.25 0.61 9.09
CA ARG A 362 28.99 -0.12 9.02
C ARG A 362 27.88 0.65 8.27
N ARG A 363 28.18 1.84 7.73
CA ARG A 363 27.23 2.72 7.06
C ARG A 363 27.57 2.96 5.58
N ASP A 364 28.71 2.46 5.12
CA ASP A 364 29.03 2.54 3.71
C ASP A 364 28.11 1.60 2.90
N ILE A 365 27.87 2.01 1.70
CA ILE A 365 27.03 1.31 0.75
C ILE A 365 27.90 0.98 -0.45
N ASP A 366 28.40 -0.25 -0.44
CA ASP A 366 29.25 -0.77 -1.48
C ASP A 366 28.45 -1.41 -2.62
N ILE A 367 29.12 -1.79 -3.68
CA ILE A 367 28.55 -2.63 -4.74
C ILE A 367 28.54 -4.09 -4.25
N PRO A 368 27.43 -4.83 -4.42
CA PRO A 368 26.20 -4.47 -5.14
C PRO A 368 25.25 -3.57 -4.36
N LYS A 369 24.65 -2.61 -5.04
CA LYS A 369 23.66 -1.70 -4.44
C LYS A 369 22.58 -1.32 -5.43
N GLN A 370 21.47 -0.77 -4.92
CA GLN A 370 20.43 -0.13 -5.71
C GLN A 370 20.22 1.32 -5.32
N GLU A 371 19.88 2.13 -6.31
CA GLU A 371 19.43 3.51 -6.14
C GLU A 371 18.05 3.65 -6.80
N VAL A 372 17.11 4.24 -6.08
CA VAL A 372 15.75 4.44 -6.56
C VAL A 372 15.34 5.89 -6.35
N GLU A 373 14.81 6.50 -7.38
CA GLU A 373 14.17 7.80 -7.31
C GLU A 373 12.76 7.70 -7.88
N HIS A 374 11.75 7.99 -7.05
CA HIS A 374 10.36 8.03 -7.48
C HIS A 374 9.79 9.44 -7.29
N THR A 375 9.53 10.11 -8.40
CA THR A 375 8.88 11.42 -8.42
C THR A 375 7.44 11.28 -8.86
N ARG A 376 6.51 11.89 -8.14
CA ARG A 376 5.09 11.87 -8.44
C ARG A 376 4.50 13.28 -8.40
N LEU A 377 3.65 13.59 -9.38
CA LEU A 377 2.79 14.76 -9.42
C LEU A 377 1.35 14.27 -9.61
N SER A 378 0.45 14.62 -8.70
CA SER A 378 -0.95 14.23 -8.80
C SER A 378 -1.90 15.39 -8.55
N LEU A 379 -2.96 15.45 -9.34
CA LEU A 379 -4.10 16.33 -9.15
C LEU A 379 -5.31 15.48 -8.76
N HIS A 380 -5.87 15.77 -7.60
CA HIS A 380 -7.10 15.18 -7.11
C HIS A 380 -8.18 16.26 -7.04
N GLN A 381 -9.34 15.97 -7.60
CA GLN A 381 -10.50 16.83 -7.59
C GLN A 381 -11.72 16.05 -7.13
N ASP A 382 -12.33 16.46 -6.06
CA ASP A 382 -13.63 15.99 -5.61
C ASP A 382 -14.64 17.12 -5.72
N LEU A 383 -15.70 16.91 -6.52
CA LEU A 383 -16.77 17.90 -6.78
C LEU A 383 -18.05 17.40 -6.16
N VAL A 384 -18.62 18.20 -5.27
CA VAL A 384 -19.92 17.96 -4.67
C VAL A 384 -21.02 18.47 -5.61
N LEU A 385 -21.88 17.57 -6.05
CA LEU A 385 -23.06 17.86 -6.86
C LEU A 385 -24.35 17.75 -6.03
N PRO A 386 -25.47 18.29 -6.49
CA PRO A 386 -26.75 18.17 -5.78
C PRO A 386 -27.23 16.74 -5.52
N GLN A 387 -26.78 15.78 -6.31
CA GLN A 387 -27.19 14.35 -6.23
C GLN A 387 -26.00 13.39 -6.27
N GLY A 388 -24.83 13.79 -5.78
CA GLY A 388 -23.66 12.91 -5.75
C GLY A 388 -22.34 13.64 -5.83
N HIS A 389 -21.29 12.91 -6.17
CA HIS A 389 -19.92 13.39 -6.23
C HIS A 389 -19.26 12.99 -7.53
N ILE A 390 -18.39 13.84 -8.05
CA ILE A 390 -17.43 13.48 -9.10
C ILE A 390 -16.04 13.51 -8.49
N ASN A 391 -15.36 12.39 -8.53
CA ASN A 391 -13.95 12.27 -8.15
C ASN A 391 -13.11 12.09 -9.42
N PHE A 392 -12.11 12.93 -9.59
CA PHE A 392 -11.23 12.93 -10.74
C PHE A 392 -9.77 12.99 -10.28
N ASN A 393 -8.95 12.08 -10.75
CA ASN A 393 -7.53 12.01 -10.44
C ASN A 393 -6.70 12.01 -11.72
N ILE A 394 -5.65 12.81 -11.77
CA ILE A 394 -4.60 12.73 -12.79
C ILE A 394 -3.27 12.54 -12.09
N GLY A 395 -2.45 11.61 -12.58
CA GLY A 395 -1.13 11.32 -12.06
C GLY A 395 -0.07 11.27 -13.13
N TYR A 396 1.10 11.81 -12.81
CA TYR A 396 2.36 11.55 -13.50
C TYR A 396 3.34 10.98 -12.49
N GLN A 397 3.99 9.88 -12.85
CA GLN A 397 5.01 9.23 -12.05
C GLN A 397 6.24 9.01 -12.91
N ARG A 398 7.41 9.23 -12.32
CA ARG A 398 8.71 8.92 -12.90
C ARG A 398 9.50 8.10 -11.89
N ASN A 399 9.68 6.83 -12.17
CA ASN A 399 10.47 5.90 -11.37
C ASN A 399 11.78 5.60 -12.09
N LEU A 400 12.89 6.05 -11.52
CA LEU A 400 14.24 5.73 -11.95
C LEU A 400 14.82 4.74 -10.94
N ARG A 401 15.11 3.53 -11.41
CA ARG A 401 15.77 2.48 -10.63
C ARG A 401 17.08 2.13 -11.29
N GLN A 402 18.13 2.09 -10.49
CA GLN A 402 19.47 1.73 -10.90
C GLN A 402 20.04 0.66 -9.98
N GLU A 403 20.62 -0.36 -10.56
CA GLU A 403 21.32 -1.44 -9.86
C GLU A 403 22.78 -1.44 -10.29
N PHE A 404 23.64 -1.43 -9.29
CA PHE A 404 25.08 -1.36 -9.52
C PHE A 404 25.72 -2.69 -9.17
N SER A 405 26.47 -3.23 -10.14
CA SER A 405 27.22 -4.47 -10.03
C SER A 405 28.59 -4.31 -10.68
N PHE A 406 29.51 -5.20 -10.36
CA PHE A 406 30.78 -5.25 -11.09
C PHE A 406 30.58 -5.98 -12.42
N PRO A 407 31.08 -5.42 -13.55
CA PRO A 407 30.97 -6.09 -14.82
C PRO A 407 31.76 -7.41 -14.79
N GLU A 408 31.05 -8.53 -14.90
CA GLU A 408 31.64 -9.86 -14.92
C GLU A 408 31.84 -10.36 -16.35
N PHE A 409 32.95 -11.05 -16.57
CA PHE A 409 33.43 -11.46 -17.93
C PHE A 409 32.61 -12.56 -18.60
N HIS A 410 31.56 -13.08 -17.93
CA HIS A 410 30.88 -14.29 -18.38
C HIS A 410 29.77 -14.07 -19.42
N SER A 411 29.18 -12.89 -19.50
CA SER A 411 28.08 -12.59 -20.44
C SER A 411 28.46 -11.61 -21.55
N ILE A 412 29.55 -10.86 -21.37
CA ILE A 412 29.97 -9.81 -22.31
C ILE A 412 31.40 -10.07 -22.71
N PRO A 413 31.74 -10.00 -24.02
CA PRO A 413 33.13 -10.08 -24.47
C PRO A 413 34.03 -9.06 -23.75
N SER A 414 35.19 -9.48 -23.29
CA SER A 414 36.13 -8.63 -22.55
C SER A 414 36.49 -7.32 -23.27
N SER A 415 36.40 -7.30 -24.60
CA SER A 415 36.63 -6.13 -25.44
C SER A 415 35.51 -5.07 -25.33
N GLN A 416 34.36 -5.40 -24.72
CA GLN A 416 33.20 -4.51 -24.53
C GLN A 416 33.01 -4.12 -23.09
N ILE A 417 33.81 -4.63 -22.15
CA ILE A 417 33.75 -4.32 -20.74
C ILE A 417 34.54 -3.05 -20.46
N ASP A 418 33.88 -2.04 -19.97
CA ASP A 418 34.50 -0.91 -19.29
C ASP A 418 34.53 -1.20 -17.77
N PRO A 419 35.72 -1.52 -17.20
CA PRO A 419 35.80 -1.81 -15.76
C PRO A 419 35.35 -0.66 -14.85
N GLY A 420 35.29 0.56 -15.37
CA GLY A 420 34.82 1.71 -14.67
C GLY A 420 33.29 1.87 -14.69
N ASN A 421 32.60 1.16 -15.57
CA ASN A 421 31.14 1.19 -15.65
C ASN A 421 30.56 0.15 -14.70
N THR A 422 29.97 0.61 -13.59
CA THR A 422 29.33 -0.25 -12.59
C THR A 422 27.81 -0.22 -12.65
N LEU A 423 27.21 0.51 -13.60
CA LEU A 423 25.76 0.50 -13.81
C LEU A 423 25.35 -0.80 -14.51
N GLY A 424 24.90 -1.78 -13.72
CA GLY A 424 24.43 -3.08 -14.22
C GLY A 424 23.09 -2.94 -14.93
N LEU A 425 22.05 -2.59 -14.21
CA LEU A 425 20.70 -2.42 -14.71
C LEU A 425 20.16 -1.01 -14.42
N GLN A 426 19.42 -0.46 -15.36
CA GLN A 426 18.63 0.76 -15.16
C GLN A 426 17.27 0.61 -15.83
N PHE A 427 16.22 1.04 -15.12
CA PHE A 427 14.88 1.19 -15.65
C PHE A 427 14.37 2.60 -15.34
N LEU A 428 13.96 3.30 -16.37
CA LEU A 428 13.25 4.57 -16.27
C LEU A 428 11.80 4.33 -16.70
N LEU A 429 10.91 4.20 -15.72
CA LEU A 429 9.49 4.02 -15.95
C LEU A 429 8.76 5.35 -15.77
N GLU A 430 8.14 5.84 -16.82
CA GLU A 430 7.23 6.98 -16.79
C GLU A 430 5.78 6.49 -16.91
N THR A 431 4.90 6.97 -16.04
CA THR A 431 3.50 6.57 -16.00
C THR A 431 2.59 7.80 -15.97
N PHE A 432 1.65 7.86 -16.89
CA PHE A 432 0.55 8.81 -16.90
C PHE A 432 -0.74 8.06 -16.60
N SER A 433 -1.52 8.55 -15.64
CA SER A 433 -2.79 7.95 -15.26
C SER A 433 -3.89 8.98 -15.10
N ALA A 434 -5.10 8.58 -15.40
CA ALA A 434 -6.32 9.36 -15.17
C ALA A 434 -7.44 8.42 -14.72
N ASP A 435 -8.14 8.82 -13.66
CA ASP A 435 -9.30 8.14 -13.10
C ASP A 435 -10.45 9.12 -12.95
N LEU A 436 -11.64 8.67 -13.29
CA LEU A 436 -12.88 9.43 -13.14
C LEU A 436 -13.94 8.53 -12.51
N HIS A 437 -14.51 8.98 -11.39
CA HIS A 437 -15.62 8.31 -10.72
C HIS A 437 -16.77 9.29 -10.56
N TYR A 438 -17.98 8.89 -10.90
CA TYR A 438 -19.21 9.58 -10.58
C TYR A 438 -20.00 8.70 -9.63
N GLU A 439 -20.21 9.19 -8.43
CA GLU A 439 -21.02 8.54 -7.43
C GLU A 439 -22.34 9.31 -7.28
N ARG A 440 -23.44 8.58 -7.34
CA ARG A 440 -24.79 9.11 -7.19
C ARG A 440 -25.48 8.43 -6.01
N GLU A 441 -25.94 9.22 -5.07
CA GLU A 441 -26.89 8.79 -4.06
C GLU A 441 -28.32 8.85 -4.66
N GLY A 442 -28.90 7.70 -4.88
CA GLY A 442 -30.21 7.57 -5.47
C GLY A 442 -31.33 7.67 -4.44
N ILE A 443 -32.56 7.85 -4.91
CA ILE A 443 -33.78 7.81 -4.10
C ILE A 443 -33.99 6.36 -3.63
N ASN A 444 -34.50 6.16 -2.40
CA ASN A 444 -34.83 4.85 -1.83
C ASN A 444 -33.64 3.92 -1.56
N GLY A 445 -32.50 4.43 -1.13
CA GLY A 445 -31.34 3.62 -0.70
C GLY A 445 -30.59 2.95 -1.86
N TRP A 446 -30.64 3.50 -3.06
CA TRP A 446 -29.75 3.14 -4.16
C TRP A 446 -28.49 4.03 -4.11
N ARG A 447 -27.36 3.43 -4.28
CA ARG A 447 -26.07 4.10 -4.54
C ARG A 447 -25.51 3.55 -5.84
N GLU A 448 -25.13 4.44 -6.73
CA GLU A 448 -24.63 4.09 -8.05
C GLU A 448 -23.25 4.71 -8.24
N VAL A 449 -22.28 3.93 -8.67
CA VAL A 449 -20.93 4.40 -8.98
C VAL A 449 -20.59 4.02 -10.40
N TYR A 450 -20.25 4.99 -11.21
CA TYR A 450 -19.78 4.79 -12.58
C TYR A 450 -18.41 5.39 -12.72
N GLY A 451 -17.51 4.70 -13.39
CA GLY A 451 -16.18 5.22 -13.53
C GLY A 451 -15.41 4.67 -14.69
N GLY A 452 -14.25 5.24 -14.89
CA GLY A 452 -13.29 4.77 -15.87
C GLY A 452 -11.90 5.25 -15.52
N ASN A 453 -10.91 4.51 -15.99
CA ASN A 453 -9.50 4.86 -15.84
C ASN A 453 -8.74 4.60 -17.13
N ALA A 454 -7.62 5.31 -17.25
CA ALA A 454 -6.64 5.09 -18.31
C ALA A 454 -5.22 5.25 -17.76
N GLN A 455 -4.30 4.43 -18.24
CA GLN A 455 -2.91 4.46 -17.86
C GLN A 455 -2.03 4.23 -19.09
N TRP A 456 -0.98 5.04 -19.20
CA TRP A 456 0.11 4.88 -20.15
C TRP A 456 1.43 4.75 -19.42
N GLN A 457 2.24 3.78 -19.83
CA GLN A 457 3.59 3.58 -19.30
C GLN A 457 4.60 3.51 -20.44
N PHE A 458 5.78 4.06 -20.16
CA PHE A 458 6.96 4.03 -21.03
C PHE A 458 8.15 3.61 -20.18
N ASN A 459 8.83 2.56 -20.58
CA ASN A 459 10.04 2.11 -19.91
C ASN A 459 11.24 2.18 -20.84
N GLU A 460 12.30 2.80 -20.37
CA GLU A 460 13.60 2.83 -21.04
C GLU A 460 14.64 2.13 -20.17
N ARG A 461 15.38 1.22 -20.76
CA ARG A 461 16.46 0.50 -20.10
C ARG A 461 17.81 1.12 -20.37
N ALA A 462 18.74 0.98 -19.42
CA ALA A 462 20.18 1.22 -19.61
C ALA A 462 20.99 0.25 -18.74
N GLY A 463 22.31 0.38 -18.75
CA GLY A 463 23.24 -0.49 -18.06
C GLY A 463 23.80 -1.57 -18.98
N PHE A 464 24.85 -2.25 -18.50
CA PHE A 464 25.55 -3.27 -19.29
C PHE A 464 24.87 -4.65 -19.25
N GLU A 465 24.02 -4.89 -18.25
CA GLU A 465 23.24 -6.13 -18.14
C GLU A 465 21.89 -5.99 -18.84
N PHE A 466 21.32 -7.13 -19.18
CA PHE A 466 19.99 -7.20 -19.77
C PHE A 466 19.06 -8.02 -18.87
N LEU A 467 17.89 -7.49 -18.57
CA LEU A 467 16.78 -8.21 -17.96
C LEU A 467 15.49 -8.06 -18.78
N LEU A 468 15.16 -6.82 -19.18
CA LEU A 468 13.97 -6.45 -19.94
C LEU A 468 14.33 -5.51 -21.08
N PRO A 469 13.64 -5.59 -22.23
CA PRO A 469 13.74 -4.56 -23.27
C PRO A 469 12.97 -3.29 -22.90
N ASP A 470 13.11 -2.26 -23.69
CA ASP A 470 12.22 -1.12 -23.66
C ASP A 470 10.79 -1.57 -23.99
N PHE A 471 9.81 -0.96 -23.34
CA PHE A 471 8.41 -1.30 -23.56
C PHE A 471 7.47 -0.11 -23.36
N ARG A 472 6.27 -0.27 -23.90
CA ARG A 472 5.14 0.65 -23.69
C ARG A 472 3.92 -0.16 -23.33
N THR A 473 3.14 0.32 -22.37
CA THR A 473 1.86 -0.29 -22.05
C THR A 473 0.76 0.73 -22.07
N PHE A 474 -0.40 0.33 -22.52
CA PHE A 474 -1.63 1.10 -22.40
C PHE A 474 -2.71 0.24 -21.76
N ARG A 475 -3.43 0.80 -20.82
CA ARG A 475 -4.55 0.16 -20.14
C ARG A 475 -5.69 1.15 -19.99
N ALA A 476 -6.91 0.72 -20.27
CA ALA A 476 -8.11 1.53 -20.06
C ALA A 476 -9.28 0.63 -19.66
N GLY A 477 -10.12 1.12 -18.76
CA GLY A 477 -11.29 0.37 -18.31
C GLY A 477 -12.44 1.28 -17.94
N VAL A 478 -13.66 0.74 -18.02
CA VAL A 478 -14.90 1.40 -17.59
C VAL A 478 -15.69 0.45 -16.70
N PHE A 479 -16.32 0.97 -15.67
CA PHE A 479 -17.10 0.16 -14.75
C PHE A 479 -18.38 0.84 -14.26
N GLY A 480 -19.30 0.01 -13.79
CA GLY A 480 -20.49 0.43 -13.06
C GLY A 480 -20.69 -0.49 -11.85
N LEU A 481 -20.98 0.11 -10.71
CA LEU A 481 -21.33 -0.55 -9.46
C LEU A 481 -22.67 0.00 -9.00
N VAL A 482 -23.55 -0.86 -8.55
CA VAL A 482 -24.82 -0.50 -7.92
C VAL A 482 -24.89 -1.15 -6.55
N GLU A 483 -25.38 -0.39 -5.59
CA GLU A 483 -25.58 -0.82 -4.22
C GLU A 483 -27.00 -0.48 -3.79
N LYS A 484 -27.61 -1.37 -3.01
CA LYS A 484 -28.98 -1.23 -2.58
C LYS A 484 -29.14 -1.67 -1.14
N GLN A 485 -29.61 -0.73 -0.31
CA GLN A 485 -30.14 -1.06 1.01
C GLN A 485 -31.52 -1.70 0.84
N LEU A 486 -31.60 -3.02 1.00
CA LEU A 486 -32.86 -3.78 0.87
C LEU A 486 -33.72 -3.68 2.11
N SER A 487 -33.10 -3.60 3.29
CA SER A 487 -33.73 -3.38 4.58
C SER A 487 -32.73 -2.70 5.52
N GLU A 488 -33.14 -2.30 6.71
CA GLU A 488 -32.25 -1.71 7.74
C GLU A 488 -31.06 -2.64 8.08
N HIS A 489 -31.17 -3.95 7.81
CA HIS A 489 -30.16 -4.94 8.16
C HIS A 489 -29.52 -5.64 6.94
N LEU A 490 -29.89 -5.28 5.71
CA LEU A 490 -29.39 -5.97 4.52
C LEU A 490 -29.01 -5.01 3.40
N LEU A 491 -27.72 -4.98 3.10
CA LEU A 491 -27.11 -4.27 1.98
C LEU A 491 -26.68 -5.28 0.93
N VAL A 492 -26.93 -5.00 -0.34
CA VAL A 492 -26.42 -5.80 -1.47
C VAL A 492 -25.78 -4.90 -2.49
N ASN A 493 -24.75 -5.39 -3.14
CA ASN A 493 -24.12 -4.72 -4.26
C ASN A 493 -23.86 -5.66 -5.44
N GLY A 494 -23.59 -5.07 -6.60
CA GLY A 494 -23.12 -5.78 -7.76
C GLY A 494 -22.56 -4.84 -8.80
N GLY A 495 -21.59 -5.30 -9.57
CA GLY A 495 -20.95 -4.47 -10.56
C GLY A 495 -20.29 -5.25 -11.67
N LEU A 496 -19.99 -4.51 -12.74
CA LEU A 496 -19.34 -5.00 -13.96
C LEU A 496 -18.28 -4.00 -14.40
N ARG A 497 -17.18 -4.51 -14.96
CA ARG A 497 -16.10 -3.73 -15.54
C ARG A 497 -15.62 -4.39 -16.83
N LEU A 498 -15.25 -3.56 -17.80
CA LEU A 498 -14.63 -3.94 -19.07
C LEU A 498 -13.29 -3.23 -19.22
N ASP A 499 -12.28 -3.96 -19.64
CA ASP A 499 -10.92 -3.45 -19.77
C ASP A 499 -10.28 -3.85 -21.10
N TYR A 500 -9.45 -2.95 -21.59
CA TYR A 500 -8.57 -3.15 -22.74
C TYR A 500 -7.13 -2.83 -22.35
N ALA A 501 -6.17 -3.64 -22.78
CA ALA A 501 -4.76 -3.41 -22.54
C ALA A 501 -3.89 -3.83 -23.72
N THR A 502 -2.75 -3.14 -23.89
CA THR A 502 -1.66 -3.51 -24.81
C THR A 502 -0.31 -3.47 -24.09
N ASN A 503 0.60 -4.38 -24.47
CA ASN A 503 1.98 -4.41 -24.00
C ASN A 503 2.93 -4.51 -25.19
N ASP A 504 3.43 -3.38 -25.66
CA ASP A 504 4.37 -3.35 -26.79
C ASP A 504 5.81 -3.41 -26.27
N THR A 505 6.58 -4.38 -26.74
CA THR A 505 8.00 -4.53 -26.36
C THR A 505 8.88 -4.37 -27.57
N GLU A 506 10.05 -3.74 -27.39
CA GLU A 506 11.04 -3.59 -28.43
C GLU A 506 11.96 -4.82 -28.48
N PHE A 507 12.61 -5.05 -29.63
CA PHE A 507 13.60 -6.11 -29.72
C PHE A 507 14.90 -5.70 -29.02
N TYR A 508 15.60 -6.66 -28.49
CA TYR A 508 16.95 -6.45 -27.95
C TYR A 508 17.90 -7.54 -28.44
N ARG A 509 19.07 -7.13 -28.89
CA ARG A 509 20.17 -8.01 -29.33
C ARG A 509 21.42 -7.70 -28.53
N GLN A 510 22.17 -8.73 -28.22
CA GLN A 510 23.41 -8.61 -27.49
C GLN A 510 24.46 -9.60 -28.06
N TRP A 511 25.73 -9.19 -28.03
CA TRP A 511 26.84 -10.09 -28.31
C TRP A 511 27.00 -11.04 -27.13
N VAL A 512 26.94 -12.33 -27.41
CA VAL A 512 27.11 -13.40 -26.41
C VAL A 512 28.10 -14.43 -26.91
N TRP A 513 28.64 -15.19 -25.97
CA TRP A 513 29.47 -16.38 -26.33
C TRP A 513 28.53 -17.53 -26.73
N ASP A 514 28.83 -18.16 -27.89
CA ASP A 514 28.15 -19.38 -28.27
C ASP A 514 28.80 -20.61 -27.59
N SER A 515 28.23 -21.79 -27.81
CA SER A 515 28.75 -23.05 -27.27
C SER A 515 30.15 -23.42 -27.76
N ASN A 516 30.66 -22.73 -28.76
CA ASN A 516 32.00 -22.95 -29.37
C ASN A 516 32.97 -21.81 -29.01
N GLU A 517 32.63 -21.02 -28.00
CA GLU A 517 33.39 -19.84 -27.56
C GLU A 517 33.56 -18.75 -28.63
N ASN A 518 32.67 -18.71 -29.63
CA ASN A 518 32.63 -17.59 -30.57
C ASN A 518 31.66 -16.49 -30.09
N ILE A 519 32.02 -15.25 -30.42
CA ILE A 519 31.15 -14.11 -30.14
C ILE A 519 30.10 -14.02 -31.24
N THR A 520 28.84 -14.13 -30.87
CA THR A 520 27.72 -14.07 -31.80
C THR A 520 26.70 -12.99 -31.38
N ASP A 521 26.08 -12.33 -32.37
CA ASP A 521 24.99 -11.41 -32.16
C ASP A 521 23.67 -12.19 -31.99
N SER A 522 23.19 -12.30 -30.80
CA SER A 522 22.00 -13.08 -30.44
C SER A 522 20.79 -12.20 -30.14
N LEU A 523 19.61 -12.62 -30.60
CA LEU A 523 18.33 -12.03 -30.20
C LEU A 523 18.02 -12.46 -28.76
N ILE A 524 18.00 -11.52 -27.84
CA ILE A 524 17.74 -11.76 -26.43
C ILE A 524 16.26 -11.60 -26.10
N ALA A 525 15.61 -10.56 -26.67
CA ALA A 525 14.16 -10.35 -26.54
C ALA A 525 13.52 -10.03 -27.89
N PRO A 526 12.36 -10.66 -28.21
CA PRO A 526 11.61 -10.38 -29.42
C PRO A 526 10.73 -9.14 -29.28
N VAL A 527 10.31 -8.57 -30.41
CA VAL A 527 9.17 -7.64 -30.44
C VAL A 527 7.87 -8.40 -30.14
N THR A 528 7.05 -7.87 -29.26
CA THR A 528 5.69 -8.38 -29.02
C THR A 528 4.73 -7.20 -28.90
N THR A 529 3.49 -7.39 -29.40
CA THR A 529 2.41 -6.39 -29.36
C THR A 529 1.08 -7.05 -28.99
N PRO A 530 0.98 -7.74 -27.85
CA PRO A 530 -0.24 -8.42 -27.46
C PRO A 530 -1.34 -7.42 -27.07
N GLU A 531 -2.56 -7.76 -27.42
CA GLU A 531 -3.78 -7.05 -27.01
C GLU A 531 -4.61 -7.94 -26.10
N PHE A 532 -5.19 -7.35 -25.06
CA PHE A 532 -5.98 -8.08 -24.09
C PHE A 532 -7.33 -7.40 -23.89
N PHE A 533 -8.39 -8.19 -23.97
CA PHE A 533 -9.76 -7.80 -23.60
C PHE A 533 -10.20 -8.62 -22.41
N ASN A 534 -10.58 -7.95 -21.34
CA ASN A 534 -10.98 -8.60 -20.10
C ASN A 534 -12.26 -7.99 -19.54
N TRP A 535 -12.92 -8.76 -18.69
CA TRP A 535 -14.03 -8.29 -17.88
C TRP A 535 -13.87 -8.78 -16.45
N SER A 536 -14.37 -8.01 -15.52
CA SER A 536 -14.53 -8.41 -14.12
C SER A 536 -15.95 -8.09 -13.65
N ALA A 537 -16.40 -8.88 -12.67
CA ALA A 537 -17.70 -8.67 -12.07
C ALA A 537 -17.65 -9.08 -10.60
N SER A 538 -18.44 -8.45 -9.76
CA SER A 538 -18.61 -8.85 -8.38
C SER A 538 -20.05 -8.70 -7.93
N ALA A 539 -20.42 -9.51 -6.93
CA ALA A 539 -21.65 -9.36 -6.19
C ALA A 539 -21.36 -9.60 -4.71
N GLY A 540 -21.97 -8.79 -3.87
CA GLY A 540 -21.75 -8.84 -2.45
C GLY A 540 -23.03 -8.59 -1.65
N LEU A 541 -23.01 -9.07 -0.42
CA LEU A 541 -24.03 -8.76 0.57
C LEU A 541 -23.39 -8.49 1.92
N SER A 542 -24.02 -7.62 2.69
CA SER A 542 -23.68 -7.32 4.07
C SER A 542 -24.97 -7.35 4.88
N ALA A 543 -24.99 -8.22 5.91
CA ALA A 543 -26.19 -8.46 6.72
C ALA A 543 -25.89 -8.26 8.20
N ALA A 544 -26.59 -7.33 8.82
CA ALA A 544 -26.55 -7.13 10.26
C ALA A 544 -27.32 -8.24 10.97
N LEU A 545 -26.73 -8.83 11.99
CA LEU A 545 -27.24 -9.95 12.75
C LEU A 545 -27.29 -9.58 14.24
N TRP A 546 -28.20 -10.24 14.98
CA TRP A 546 -28.30 -10.16 16.45
C TRP A 546 -28.45 -8.72 16.99
N ASP A 547 -29.42 -7.98 16.44
CA ASP A 547 -29.66 -6.57 16.79
C ASP A 547 -28.42 -5.70 16.56
N ASP A 548 -27.83 -5.77 15.35
CA ASP A 548 -26.64 -5.04 14.87
C ASP A 548 -25.35 -5.31 15.66
N ARG A 549 -25.30 -6.41 16.41
CA ARG A 549 -24.11 -6.80 17.18
C ARG A 549 -23.13 -7.66 16.39
N ALA A 550 -23.47 -8.07 15.21
CA ALA A 550 -22.61 -8.74 14.29
C ALA A 550 -22.97 -8.41 12.85
N GLN A 551 -21.97 -8.43 11.98
CA GLN A 551 -22.08 -8.18 10.55
C GLN A 551 -21.58 -9.41 9.80
N PHE A 552 -22.43 -10.01 9.01
CA PHE A 552 -22.03 -11.05 8.07
C PHE A 552 -21.84 -10.46 6.68
N LYS A 553 -20.69 -10.69 6.06
CA LYS A 553 -20.41 -10.26 4.70
C LYS A 553 -20.10 -11.47 3.84
N ALA A 554 -20.60 -11.46 2.62
CA ALA A 554 -20.27 -12.47 1.61
C ALA A 554 -20.07 -11.80 0.25
N ASN A 555 -19.00 -12.15 -0.41
CA ASN A 555 -18.65 -11.62 -1.72
C ASN A 555 -18.22 -12.73 -2.67
N ILE A 556 -18.65 -12.61 -3.89
CA ILE A 556 -18.19 -13.42 -5.00
C ILE A 556 -17.76 -12.51 -6.15
N GLY A 557 -16.67 -12.83 -6.80
CA GLY A 557 -16.21 -12.03 -7.91
C GLY A 557 -15.29 -12.76 -8.87
N LYS A 558 -15.25 -12.24 -10.08
CA LYS A 558 -14.24 -12.53 -11.09
C LYS A 558 -13.36 -11.32 -11.27
N SER A 559 -12.07 -11.48 -11.07
CA SER A 559 -11.02 -10.49 -11.28
C SER A 559 -10.06 -10.97 -12.37
N PHE A 560 -9.20 -10.10 -12.86
CA PHE A 560 -8.17 -10.47 -13.82
C PHE A 560 -6.92 -9.62 -13.64
N ARG A 561 -5.81 -10.09 -14.22
CA ARG A 561 -4.64 -9.28 -14.52
C ARG A 561 -4.04 -9.64 -15.88
N VAL A 562 -3.42 -8.65 -16.50
CA VAL A 562 -2.69 -8.80 -17.76
C VAL A 562 -1.24 -9.17 -17.44
N PRO A 563 -0.60 -10.10 -18.20
CA PRO A 563 0.82 -10.39 -18.03
C PRO A 563 1.67 -9.13 -18.16
N TYR A 564 2.67 -9.00 -17.29
CA TYR A 564 3.63 -7.89 -17.37
C TYR A 564 4.72 -8.17 -18.41
N PRO A 565 5.35 -7.14 -19.00
CA PRO A 565 6.48 -7.34 -19.92
C PRO A 565 7.59 -8.21 -19.33
N ALA A 566 7.88 -8.10 -18.03
CA ALA A 566 8.84 -8.96 -17.35
C ALA A 566 8.48 -10.45 -17.42
N GLU A 567 7.19 -10.78 -17.39
CA GLU A 567 6.72 -12.17 -17.43
C GLU A 567 6.75 -12.75 -18.86
N THR A 568 6.71 -11.87 -19.88
CA THR A 568 6.63 -12.30 -21.28
C THR A 568 7.98 -12.27 -22.01
N VAL A 569 8.85 -11.31 -21.72
CA VAL A 569 10.07 -11.08 -22.52
C VAL A 569 11.37 -10.90 -21.70
N SER A 570 11.36 -11.14 -20.39
CA SER A 570 12.60 -11.15 -19.62
C SER A 570 13.54 -12.25 -20.12
N ASN A 571 14.86 -12.01 -20.09
CA ASN A 571 15.86 -13.03 -20.41
C ASN A 571 17.22 -12.61 -19.87
N GLY A 572 17.40 -12.62 -18.57
CA GLY A 572 18.65 -12.18 -17.95
C GLY A 572 18.74 -12.49 -16.47
N ILE A 573 19.85 -12.11 -15.89
CA ILE A 573 20.07 -12.27 -14.46
C ILE A 573 19.40 -11.14 -13.72
N HIS A 574 18.66 -11.53 -12.70
CA HIS A 574 18.09 -10.63 -11.74
C HIS A 574 18.85 -10.82 -10.43
N HIS A 575 19.77 -9.92 -10.13
CA HIS A 575 20.74 -10.09 -9.05
C HIS A 575 20.06 -10.28 -7.69
N GLY A 576 19.09 -9.44 -7.34
CA GLY A 576 18.37 -9.56 -6.06
C GLY A 576 17.52 -10.82 -5.91
N THR A 577 17.30 -11.61 -6.98
CA THR A 577 16.57 -12.89 -6.93
C THR A 577 17.47 -14.12 -7.05
N PHE A 578 18.75 -13.97 -7.33
CA PHE A 578 19.72 -15.06 -7.55
C PHE A 578 19.40 -15.98 -8.73
N ARG A 579 18.73 -15.48 -9.74
CA ARG A 579 18.18 -16.32 -10.80
C ARG A 579 18.37 -15.68 -12.16
N HIS A 580 18.59 -16.55 -13.14
CA HIS A 580 18.35 -16.19 -14.52
C HIS A 580 16.85 -16.34 -14.78
N GLU A 581 16.17 -15.23 -15.04
CA GLU A 581 14.73 -15.19 -15.30
C GLU A 581 14.48 -15.14 -16.81
N MET A 582 13.55 -15.96 -17.29
CA MET A 582 13.15 -16.03 -18.68
C MET A 582 11.64 -15.89 -18.82
N GLY A 583 11.21 -14.92 -19.58
CA GLY A 583 9.82 -14.71 -19.93
C GLY A 583 9.28 -15.79 -20.85
N THR A 584 7.97 -15.84 -20.99
CA THR A 584 7.27 -16.69 -21.94
C THR A 584 6.37 -15.82 -22.81
N PRO A 585 6.74 -15.55 -24.08
CA PRO A 585 5.85 -14.86 -25.01
C PRO A 585 4.53 -15.63 -25.18
N GLY A 586 3.43 -14.89 -25.28
CA GLY A 586 2.11 -15.48 -25.51
C GLY A 586 1.40 -15.98 -24.24
N LEU A 587 1.81 -15.53 -23.06
CA LEU A 587 1.01 -15.72 -21.84
C LEU A 587 -0.34 -15.02 -21.97
N ASP A 588 -1.40 -15.71 -21.55
CA ASP A 588 -2.76 -15.18 -21.49
C ASP A 588 -3.01 -14.39 -20.20
N SER A 589 -4.09 -13.64 -20.16
CA SER A 589 -4.54 -12.99 -18.92
C SER A 589 -4.81 -14.02 -17.83
N GLU A 590 -4.39 -13.71 -16.61
CA GLU A 590 -4.73 -14.48 -15.42
C GLU A 590 -6.12 -14.07 -14.92
N HIS A 591 -6.99 -15.04 -14.64
CA HIS A 591 -8.33 -14.82 -14.12
C HIS A 591 -8.47 -15.42 -12.73
N GLY A 592 -8.96 -14.65 -11.78
CA GLY A 592 -9.25 -15.10 -10.42
C GLY A 592 -10.75 -15.15 -10.17
N TYR A 593 -11.25 -16.26 -9.66
CA TYR A 593 -12.61 -16.45 -9.18
C TYR A 593 -12.55 -16.56 -7.67
N GLN A 594 -13.19 -15.63 -6.98
CA GLN A 594 -13.03 -15.42 -5.55
C GLN A 594 -14.35 -15.56 -4.83
N LEU A 595 -14.32 -16.22 -3.67
CA LEU A 595 -15.39 -16.26 -2.69
C LEU A 595 -14.83 -15.87 -1.34
N ASP A 596 -15.38 -14.83 -0.74
CA ASP A 596 -15.01 -14.31 0.57
C ASP A 596 -16.22 -14.33 1.48
N LEU A 597 -16.04 -14.84 2.70
CA LEU A 597 -17.03 -14.83 3.76
C LEU A 597 -16.38 -14.25 5.01
N SER A 598 -17.05 -13.31 5.67
CA SER A 598 -16.60 -12.81 6.98
C SER A 598 -17.78 -12.64 7.94
N LEU A 599 -17.47 -12.85 9.21
CA LEU A 599 -18.35 -12.55 10.32
C LEU A 599 -17.57 -11.63 11.28
N GLU A 600 -18.05 -10.41 11.42
CA GLU A 600 -17.52 -9.42 12.34
C GLU A 600 -18.51 -9.26 13.49
N TRP A 601 -18.04 -9.06 14.71
CA TRP A 601 -18.91 -8.80 15.86
C TRP A 601 -18.30 -7.74 16.76
N GLU A 602 -19.16 -6.95 17.34
CA GLU A 602 -18.78 -5.87 18.26
C GLU A 602 -19.66 -5.88 19.50
N ARG A 603 -19.01 -5.89 20.65
CA ARG A 603 -19.62 -5.79 21.96
C ARG A 603 -18.75 -4.91 22.87
N PRO A 604 -19.26 -4.30 23.92
CA PRO A 604 -18.51 -3.34 24.73
C PRO A 604 -17.17 -3.83 25.31
N ARG A 605 -16.92 -5.14 25.37
CA ARG A 605 -15.68 -5.72 25.89
C ARG A 605 -15.09 -6.82 25.01
N PHE A 606 -15.68 -7.06 23.87
CA PHE A 606 -15.24 -8.16 23.01
C PHE A 606 -15.62 -7.85 21.56
N SER A 607 -14.65 -7.55 20.75
CA SER A 607 -14.81 -7.37 19.30
C SER A 607 -13.95 -8.39 18.55
N GLY A 608 -14.34 -8.72 17.33
CA GLY A 608 -13.55 -9.64 16.54
C GLY A 608 -14.11 -9.90 15.15
N MET A 609 -13.31 -10.63 14.38
CA MET A 609 -13.62 -11.03 13.03
C MET A 609 -13.10 -12.45 12.78
N VAL A 610 -13.89 -13.22 12.04
CA VAL A 610 -13.45 -14.45 11.38
C VAL A 610 -13.75 -14.31 9.90
N ALA A 611 -12.75 -14.51 9.07
CA ALA A 611 -12.92 -14.49 7.62
C ALA A 611 -12.34 -15.79 7.01
N THR A 612 -12.97 -16.26 5.95
CA THR A 612 -12.47 -17.35 5.11
C THR A 612 -12.61 -17.00 3.65
N TYR A 613 -11.68 -17.48 2.85
CA TYR A 613 -11.66 -17.20 1.43
C TYR A 613 -11.26 -18.43 0.61
N PHE A 614 -11.76 -18.44 -0.62
CA PHE A 614 -11.42 -19.42 -1.63
C PHE A 614 -11.22 -18.72 -2.97
N ASN A 615 -10.03 -18.85 -3.55
CA ASN A 615 -9.65 -18.26 -4.83
C ASN A 615 -9.20 -19.37 -5.78
N TYR A 616 -9.89 -19.52 -6.90
CA TYR A 616 -9.46 -20.31 -8.03
C TYR A 616 -8.90 -19.38 -9.10
N PHE A 617 -7.71 -19.68 -9.57
CA PHE A 617 -7.04 -18.96 -10.65
C PHE A 617 -6.93 -19.83 -11.88
N ASP A 618 -7.44 -19.31 -12.99
CA ASP A 618 -7.20 -19.80 -14.33
C ASP A 618 -5.99 -19.05 -14.89
N ASN A 619 -5.02 -19.76 -15.47
CA ASN A 619 -3.78 -19.20 -16.01
C ASN A 619 -2.92 -18.46 -14.98
N TYR A 620 -2.79 -18.94 -13.74
CA TYR A 620 -1.92 -18.35 -12.72
C TYR A 620 -0.47 -18.30 -13.18
N ILE A 621 0.13 -17.10 -13.29
CA ILE A 621 1.49 -16.89 -13.75
C ILE A 621 2.47 -16.99 -12.59
N TYR A 622 3.46 -17.85 -12.67
CA TYR A 622 4.49 -18.03 -11.67
C TYR A 622 5.84 -18.33 -12.29
N LEU A 623 6.92 -18.05 -11.55
CA LEU A 623 8.29 -18.34 -11.94
C LEU A 623 8.69 -19.71 -11.41
N GLY A 624 9.11 -20.62 -12.28
CA GLY A 624 9.55 -21.96 -11.92
C GLY A 624 10.80 -22.40 -12.69
N PRO A 625 11.59 -23.35 -12.17
CA PRO A 625 12.76 -23.85 -12.86
C PRO A 625 12.38 -24.54 -14.19
N THR A 626 13.23 -24.40 -15.22
CA THR A 626 13.00 -25.01 -16.53
C THR A 626 13.00 -26.54 -16.46
N PHE A 627 12.12 -27.17 -17.25
CA PHE A 627 12.13 -28.61 -17.40
C PHE A 627 12.02 -29.01 -18.89
N PRO A 628 12.98 -29.78 -19.46
CA PRO A 628 14.22 -30.22 -18.84
C PRO A 628 15.09 -29.06 -18.34
N ALA A 629 15.94 -29.31 -17.35
CA ALA A 629 16.77 -28.30 -16.73
C ALA A 629 17.67 -27.62 -17.77
N ARG A 630 17.55 -26.28 -17.85
CA ARG A 630 18.45 -25.42 -18.63
C ARG A 630 19.24 -24.57 -17.64
N PHE A 631 20.52 -24.43 -17.92
CA PHE A 631 21.43 -23.65 -17.07
C PHE A 631 21.77 -22.34 -17.74
N SER A 632 21.92 -21.32 -16.92
CA SER A 632 22.43 -20.03 -17.36
C SER A 632 23.82 -20.19 -17.98
N PRO A 633 24.14 -19.43 -19.02
CA PRO A 633 25.52 -19.32 -19.45
C PRO A 633 26.44 -18.73 -18.36
N LEU A 634 25.87 -18.11 -17.35
CA LEU A 634 26.57 -17.61 -16.16
C LEU A 634 26.47 -18.65 -15.05
N PRO A 635 27.60 -19.29 -14.66
CA PRO A 635 27.61 -20.37 -13.68
C PRO A 635 27.00 -19.99 -12.33
N GLU A 636 27.13 -18.73 -11.94
CA GLU A 636 26.66 -18.18 -10.66
C GLU A 636 25.15 -18.24 -10.51
N SER A 637 24.42 -18.05 -11.60
CA SER A 637 22.95 -18.01 -11.60
C SER A 637 22.31 -19.39 -11.72
N GLY A 638 23.09 -20.44 -11.89
CA GLY A 638 22.61 -21.80 -11.87
C GLY A 638 21.54 -22.11 -12.91
N GLN A 639 20.45 -22.73 -12.49
CA GLN A 639 19.35 -23.12 -13.38
C GLN A 639 18.52 -21.91 -13.79
N ILE A 640 18.08 -21.90 -15.07
CA ILE A 640 17.16 -20.88 -15.59
C ILE A 640 15.77 -21.13 -15.03
N PHE A 641 15.15 -20.08 -14.58
CA PHE A 641 13.74 -20.03 -14.17
C PHE A 641 12.92 -19.37 -15.28
N GLN A 642 11.77 -19.95 -15.58
CA GLN A 642 10.89 -19.47 -16.64
C GLN A 642 9.49 -19.18 -16.10
N TYR A 643 8.90 -18.07 -16.55
CA TYR A 643 7.50 -17.78 -16.27
C TYR A 643 6.58 -18.78 -16.96
N ARG A 644 5.58 -19.27 -16.23
CA ARG A 644 4.64 -20.31 -16.65
C ARG A 644 3.24 -19.96 -16.21
N GLN A 645 2.28 -20.59 -16.86
CA GLN A 645 0.86 -20.53 -16.48
C GLN A 645 0.34 -21.91 -16.12
N ASP A 646 -0.36 -22.00 -15.00
CA ASP A 646 -1.11 -23.20 -14.57
C ASP A 646 -2.32 -22.75 -13.76
N ASP A 647 -3.29 -23.63 -13.63
CA ASP A 647 -4.41 -23.39 -12.72
C ASP A 647 -3.97 -23.57 -11.28
N ALA A 648 -4.47 -22.68 -10.42
CA ALA A 648 -4.08 -22.65 -9.03
C ALA A 648 -5.25 -22.37 -8.09
N ILE A 649 -5.11 -22.80 -6.84
CA ILE A 649 -6.05 -22.52 -5.77
C ILE A 649 -5.28 -21.85 -4.62
N TYR A 650 -5.88 -20.80 -4.06
CA TYR A 650 -5.51 -20.22 -2.77
C TYR A 650 -6.73 -20.25 -1.85
N THR A 651 -6.54 -20.77 -0.67
CA THR A 651 -7.60 -20.80 0.35
C THR A 651 -7.02 -20.56 1.72
N GLY A 652 -7.82 -20.01 2.62
CA GLY A 652 -7.36 -19.75 3.96
C GLY A 652 -8.42 -19.17 4.87
N PHE A 653 -8.00 -18.86 6.07
CA PHE A 653 -8.83 -18.18 7.05
C PHE A 653 -8.02 -17.20 7.87
N GLU A 654 -8.69 -16.19 8.37
CA GLU A 654 -8.18 -15.13 9.22
C GLU A 654 -9.05 -15.04 10.47
N VAL A 655 -8.43 -14.83 11.61
CA VAL A 655 -9.11 -14.62 12.89
C VAL A 655 -8.48 -13.44 13.58
N GLN A 656 -9.30 -12.54 14.07
CA GLN A 656 -8.85 -11.44 14.92
C GLN A 656 -9.86 -11.23 16.02
N TYR A 657 -9.40 -10.99 17.24
CA TYR A 657 -10.26 -10.52 18.31
C TYR A 657 -9.51 -9.70 19.36
N ASP A 658 -10.24 -8.77 19.96
CA ASP A 658 -9.86 -7.98 21.10
C ASP A 658 -10.80 -8.27 22.28
N TRP A 659 -10.24 -8.54 23.44
CA TRP A 659 -10.99 -8.86 24.65
C TRP A 659 -10.54 -8.02 25.83
N ASP A 660 -11.39 -7.06 26.24
CA ASP A 660 -11.21 -6.27 27.45
C ASP A 660 -11.72 -7.06 28.68
N PHE A 661 -10.95 -8.09 29.08
CA PHE A 661 -11.36 -9.05 30.12
C PHE A 661 -11.37 -8.45 31.52
N LEU A 662 -10.58 -7.41 31.76
CA LEU A 662 -10.58 -6.60 32.99
C LEU A 662 -10.49 -5.11 32.62
N PRO A 663 -10.93 -4.19 33.50
CA PRO A 663 -10.67 -2.77 33.29
C PRO A 663 -9.18 -2.50 33.06
N ARG A 664 -8.84 -1.78 32.00
CA ARG A 664 -7.47 -1.43 31.59
C ARG A 664 -6.65 -2.58 31.01
N TRP A 665 -7.17 -3.79 30.93
CA TRP A 665 -6.47 -4.94 30.37
C TRP A 665 -7.17 -5.41 29.10
N ARG A 666 -6.42 -5.39 28.00
CA ARG A 666 -6.84 -5.92 26.71
C ARG A 666 -5.97 -7.09 26.31
N PHE A 667 -6.58 -8.18 25.94
CA PHE A 667 -5.95 -9.27 25.24
C PHE A 667 -6.36 -9.22 23.78
N SER A 668 -5.39 -9.14 22.87
CA SER A 668 -5.61 -9.15 21.42
C SER A 668 -4.96 -10.38 20.81
N GLN A 669 -5.62 -10.99 19.86
CA GLN A 669 -5.09 -12.11 19.10
C GLN A 669 -5.44 -11.98 17.66
N THR A 670 -4.45 -12.26 16.79
CA THR A 670 -4.63 -12.43 15.35
C THR A 670 -4.07 -13.77 14.93
N GLY A 671 -4.65 -14.38 13.92
CA GLY A 671 -4.16 -15.61 13.33
C GLY A 671 -4.51 -15.65 11.85
N ASP A 672 -3.58 -16.11 11.06
CA ASP A 672 -3.74 -16.26 9.63
C ASP A 672 -3.23 -17.63 9.15
N PHE A 673 -3.94 -18.17 8.19
CA PHE A 673 -3.58 -19.39 7.50
C PHE A 673 -3.89 -19.22 6.03
N VAL A 674 -2.90 -19.53 5.18
CA VAL A 674 -3.08 -19.61 3.74
C VAL A 674 -2.45 -20.89 3.20
N GLN A 675 -3.13 -21.51 2.27
CA GLN A 675 -2.62 -22.65 1.50
C GLN A 675 -2.77 -22.36 0.01
N SER A 676 -1.68 -22.55 -0.72
CA SER A 676 -1.67 -22.51 -2.18
C SER A 676 -1.55 -23.92 -2.75
N TYR A 677 -2.10 -24.12 -3.94
CA TYR A 677 -2.06 -25.39 -4.62
C TYR A 677 -2.07 -25.19 -6.14
N ASN A 678 -1.04 -25.67 -6.81
CA ASN A 678 -0.99 -25.75 -8.27
C ASN A 678 -1.66 -27.05 -8.70
N ILE A 679 -2.72 -26.96 -9.49
CA ILE A 679 -3.57 -28.12 -9.86
C ILE A 679 -2.83 -29.11 -10.73
N ARG A 680 -1.97 -28.63 -11.64
CA ARG A 680 -1.22 -29.48 -12.56
C ARG A 680 -0.10 -30.26 -11.86
N THR A 681 0.67 -29.57 -11.02
CA THR A 681 1.84 -30.20 -10.34
C THR A 681 1.48 -30.86 -9.03
N GLN A 682 0.31 -30.56 -8.46
CA GLN A 682 -0.16 -30.97 -7.14
C GLN A 682 0.78 -30.56 -6.00
N LEU A 683 1.47 -29.44 -6.15
CA LEU A 683 2.40 -28.87 -5.18
C LEU A 683 1.95 -27.48 -4.73
N ALA A 684 2.46 -27.01 -3.59
CA ALA A 684 2.33 -25.61 -3.20
C ALA A 684 3.00 -24.69 -4.22
N LEU A 685 2.54 -23.46 -4.31
CA LEU A 685 3.19 -22.40 -5.11
C LEU A 685 4.38 -21.80 -4.34
N PRO A 686 5.36 -21.20 -5.05
CA PRO A 686 6.51 -20.58 -4.40
C PRO A 686 6.11 -19.48 -3.41
N PHE A 687 6.86 -19.36 -2.31
CA PHE A 687 6.71 -18.28 -1.32
C PHE A 687 5.31 -18.15 -0.72
N THR A 688 4.62 -19.26 -0.48
CA THR A 688 3.38 -19.26 0.30
C THR A 688 3.68 -18.96 1.78
N PRO A 689 3.08 -17.97 2.41
CA PRO A 689 3.35 -17.61 3.81
C PRO A 689 3.13 -18.78 4.79
N GLN A 690 3.94 -18.81 5.86
CA GLN A 690 3.73 -19.73 6.97
C GLN A 690 2.50 -19.28 7.77
N PRO A 691 1.67 -20.21 8.26
CA PRO A 691 0.62 -19.87 9.20
C PRO A 691 1.19 -19.21 10.45
N SER A 692 0.50 -18.22 10.98
CA SER A 692 0.95 -17.50 12.16
C SER A 692 -0.16 -17.19 13.17
N ILE A 693 0.23 -17.07 14.44
CA ILE A 693 -0.61 -16.58 15.52
C ILE A 693 0.17 -15.51 16.26
N GLN A 694 -0.42 -14.34 16.41
CA GLN A 694 0.12 -13.25 17.20
C GLN A 694 -0.82 -12.98 18.38
N SER A 695 -0.26 -12.83 19.58
CA SER A 695 -1.02 -12.54 20.79
C SER A 695 -0.38 -11.39 21.52
N SER A 696 -1.16 -10.47 22.04
CA SER A 696 -0.69 -9.39 22.88
C SER A 696 -1.54 -9.21 24.13
N LEU A 697 -0.89 -8.77 25.19
CA LEU A 697 -1.53 -8.41 26.46
C LEU A 697 -1.11 -6.98 26.80
N ARG A 698 -2.07 -6.04 26.73
CA ARG A 698 -1.85 -4.61 26.96
C ARG A 698 -2.56 -4.15 28.23
N TYR A 699 -1.83 -3.41 29.05
CA TYR A 699 -2.36 -2.67 30.19
C TYR A 699 -2.32 -1.18 29.87
N THR A 700 -3.48 -0.49 29.88
CA THR A 700 -3.59 0.93 29.56
C THR A 700 -4.14 1.72 30.74
N VAL A 701 -3.54 2.86 31.04
CA VAL A 701 -3.98 3.82 32.06
C VAL A 701 -4.19 5.18 31.43
N GLU A 702 -5.35 5.76 31.63
CA GLU A 702 -5.76 7.10 31.20
C GLU A 702 -6.13 7.93 32.44
N PRO A 703 -5.16 8.64 33.05
CA PRO A 703 -5.41 9.39 34.27
C PRO A 703 -6.26 10.62 33.98
N ARG A 704 -7.40 10.77 34.68
CA ARG A 704 -8.24 11.98 34.60
C ARG A 704 -7.49 13.19 35.18
N ASN A 705 -7.63 14.34 34.52
CA ASN A 705 -7.05 15.64 34.94
C ASN A 705 -5.53 15.61 35.17
N SER A 706 -4.79 14.87 34.34
CA SER A 706 -3.34 14.73 34.40
C SER A 706 -2.69 15.29 33.14
N ARG A 707 -1.39 15.65 33.24
CA ARG A 707 -0.57 15.89 32.07
C ARG A 707 -0.29 14.62 31.26
N VAL A 708 -0.45 13.46 31.88
CA VAL A 708 -0.39 12.16 31.19
C VAL A 708 -1.74 11.92 30.57
N ALA A 709 -1.83 11.90 29.25
CA ALA A 709 -3.03 11.53 28.51
C ALA A 709 -3.26 10.02 28.58
N SER A 710 -2.23 9.24 28.26
CA SER A 710 -2.27 7.79 28.43
C SER A 710 -0.87 7.22 28.64
N PHE A 711 -0.83 6.05 29.28
CA PHE A 711 0.34 5.19 29.38
C PHE A 711 -0.10 3.76 29.09
N TYR A 712 0.67 3.04 28.30
CA TYR A 712 0.44 1.61 28.14
C TYR A 712 1.74 0.80 28.30
N ALA A 713 1.56 -0.45 28.72
CA ALA A 713 2.59 -1.48 28.70
C ALA A 713 2.00 -2.72 28.05
N GLU A 714 2.76 -3.31 27.13
CA GLU A 714 2.34 -4.48 26.37
C GLU A 714 3.43 -5.53 26.32
N VAL A 715 3.02 -6.79 26.36
CA VAL A 715 3.84 -7.92 25.97
C VAL A 715 3.19 -8.61 24.79
N ASN A 716 4.00 -9.04 23.83
CA ASN A 716 3.51 -9.72 22.63
C ASN A 716 4.30 -11.02 22.39
N HIS A 717 3.62 -11.95 21.78
CA HIS A 717 4.16 -13.26 21.41
C HIS A 717 3.66 -13.59 20.00
N GLN A 718 4.56 -14.01 19.14
CA GLN A 718 4.27 -14.54 17.81
C GLN A 718 4.72 -15.98 17.75
N TYR A 719 3.85 -16.86 17.32
CA TYR A 719 4.16 -18.23 16.94
C TYR A 719 3.91 -18.41 15.45
N THR A 720 4.95 -18.81 14.70
CA THR A 720 4.88 -19.08 13.28
C THR A 720 5.12 -20.56 13.07
N PHE A 721 4.19 -21.25 12.39
CA PHE A 721 4.25 -22.68 12.15
C PHE A 721 5.31 -23.01 11.08
N ALA A 722 5.72 -24.28 11.01
CA ALA A 722 6.63 -24.71 9.97
C ALA A 722 5.96 -24.65 8.59
N ALA A 723 6.74 -24.29 7.56
CA ALA A 723 6.35 -24.52 6.16
C ALA A 723 6.79 -25.93 5.77
N GLU A 724 5.88 -26.89 5.93
CA GLU A 724 6.09 -28.29 5.54
C GLU A 724 5.51 -28.52 4.13
N GLY A 725 6.31 -28.77 3.15
CA GLY A 725 5.85 -28.99 1.78
C GLY A 725 5.93 -27.76 0.88
N PRO A 726 7.09 -27.07 0.90
CA PRO A 726 7.32 -25.93 0.02
C PRO A 726 7.28 -26.36 -1.46
N TYR A 727 7.40 -25.40 -2.36
CA TYR A 727 7.50 -25.63 -3.80
C TYR A 727 8.74 -26.48 -4.15
N ARG A 728 8.62 -27.79 -4.05
CA ARG A 728 9.73 -28.75 -4.15
C ARG A 728 10.36 -28.90 -5.55
N VAL A 729 9.77 -28.28 -6.56
CA VAL A 729 10.34 -28.21 -7.91
C VAL A 729 11.60 -27.35 -7.91
N ASP A 730 11.64 -26.31 -7.09
CA ASP A 730 12.83 -25.52 -6.85
C ASP A 730 13.62 -26.12 -5.68
N ARG A 731 14.82 -26.59 -5.95
CA ARG A 731 15.70 -27.21 -4.94
C ARG A 731 16.16 -26.23 -3.87
N SER A 732 16.16 -24.93 -4.16
CA SER A 732 16.51 -23.88 -3.20
C SER A 732 15.35 -23.56 -2.25
N GLU A 733 14.11 -23.87 -2.62
CA GLU A 733 12.94 -23.70 -1.78
C GLU A 733 12.81 -24.85 -0.78
N ARG A 734 13.42 -24.70 0.37
CA ARG A 734 13.46 -25.69 1.45
C ARG A 734 12.33 -25.46 2.45
N SER A 735 12.01 -26.50 3.23
CA SER A 735 11.15 -26.36 4.41
C SER A 735 11.72 -25.32 5.37
N THR A 736 10.84 -24.56 5.98
CA THR A 736 11.22 -23.54 6.97
C THR A 736 10.70 -23.96 8.33
N PRO A 737 11.55 -24.03 9.36
CA PRO A 737 11.16 -24.46 10.70
C PRO A 737 10.13 -23.50 11.32
N ALA A 738 9.35 -24.01 12.26
CA ALA A 738 8.54 -23.18 13.14
C ALA A 738 9.43 -22.36 14.07
N TYR A 739 8.95 -21.18 14.47
CA TYR A 739 9.64 -20.32 15.42
C TYR A 739 8.66 -19.54 16.29
N GLN A 740 9.17 -19.00 17.39
CA GLN A 740 8.42 -18.11 18.25
C GLN A 740 9.24 -16.89 18.66
N LEU A 741 8.59 -15.74 18.67
CA LEU A 741 9.20 -14.47 19.02
C LEU A 741 8.44 -13.84 20.19
N PHE A 742 9.20 -13.25 21.10
CA PHE A 742 8.66 -12.46 22.21
C PHE A 742 9.07 -11.02 22.06
N GLY A 743 8.16 -10.12 22.41
CA GLY A 743 8.39 -8.69 22.40
C GLY A 743 7.67 -7.99 23.54
N ALA A 744 7.99 -6.71 23.71
CA ALA A 744 7.33 -5.83 24.67
C ALA A 744 7.25 -4.42 24.12
N ALA A 745 6.26 -3.65 24.55
CA ALA A 745 6.13 -2.25 24.18
C ALA A 745 5.70 -1.39 25.39
N LEU A 746 6.18 -0.15 25.40
CA LEU A 746 5.77 0.89 26.35
C LEU A 746 5.40 2.13 25.52
N GLY A 747 4.26 2.73 25.82
CA GLY A 747 3.86 3.99 25.22
C GLY A 747 3.39 4.99 26.24
N LEU A 748 3.73 6.26 26.00
CA LEU A 748 3.38 7.38 26.86
C LEU A 748 2.89 8.54 25.99
N LYS A 749 1.69 9.05 26.29
CA LYS A 749 1.13 10.25 25.68
C LYS A 749 1.05 11.36 26.74
N LEU A 750 1.62 12.54 26.45
CA LEU A 750 1.70 13.66 27.36
C LEU A 750 1.11 14.93 26.73
N HIS A 751 0.17 15.57 27.41
CA HIS A 751 -0.26 16.93 27.05
C HIS A 751 0.79 17.93 27.46
N TRP A 752 1.55 18.46 26.48
CA TRP A 752 2.68 19.38 26.73
C TRP A 752 2.51 20.72 25.99
N PHE A 753 2.30 20.69 24.68
CA PHE A 753 2.28 21.88 23.83
C PHE A 753 1.00 22.04 23.01
N GLY A 754 -0.16 21.79 23.56
CA GLY A 754 -1.41 21.99 22.83
C GLY A 754 -2.37 20.80 22.93
N PRO A 755 -3.39 20.73 22.06
CA PRO A 755 -4.43 19.73 22.16
C PRO A 755 -3.93 18.32 21.81
N GLN A 756 -2.93 18.20 20.94
CA GLN A 756 -2.35 16.89 20.58
C GLN A 756 -1.27 16.50 21.58
N PRO A 757 -1.29 15.28 22.12
CA PRO A 757 -0.26 14.86 23.07
C PRO A 757 1.08 14.57 22.35
N LEU A 758 2.18 14.88 23.03
CA LEU A 758 3.50 14.31 22.74
C LEU A 758 3.40 12.78 22.91
N GLN A 759 3.98 12.02 21.99
CA GLN A 759 3.96 10.55 22.01
C GLN A 759 5.39 10.03 22.11
N PHE A 760 5.62 9.15 23.06
CA PHE A 760 6.89 8.45 23.24
C PHE A 760 6.62 6.95 23.29
N ASN A 761 7.28 6.17 22.41
CA ASN A 761 7.12 4.72 22.35
C ASN A 761 8.49 4.05 22.40
N VAL A 762 8.54 2.91 23.11
CA VAL A 762 9.68 2.01 23.13
C VAL A 762 9.17 0.60 22.86
N GLN A 763 9.77 -0.08 21.89
CA GLN A 763 9.42 -1.47 21.55
C GLN A 763 10.68 -2.34 21.60
N LEU A 764 10.56 -3.50 22.19
CA LEU A 764 11.55 -4.57 22.16
C LEU A 764 11.04 -5.67 21.23
N GLN A 765 11.79 -5.97 20.19
CA GLN A 765 11.48 -6.99 19.19
C GLN A 765 12.51 -8.12 19.29
N ASN A 766 12.07 -9.36 19.01
CA ASN A 766 12.92 -10.56 19.17
C ASN A 766 13.71 -10.53 20.48
N ALA A 767 13.01 -10.38 21.61
CA ALA A 767 13.60 -10.13 22.93
C ALA A 767 14.62 -11.19 23.34
N LEU A 768 14.45 -12.43 22.89
CA LEU A 768 15.29 -13.58 23.21
C LEU A 768 16.44 -13.81 22.21
N ASP A 769 16.56 -12.94 21.18
CA ASP A 769 17.56 -13.03 20.12
C ASP A 769 17.53 -14.38 19.37
N VAL A 770 16.32 -14.82 19.06
CA VAL A 770 16.06 -16.12 18.42
C VAL A 770 16.55 -16.12 16.98
N PHE A 771 17.28 -17.16 16.58
CA PHE A 771 17.52 -17.46 15.18
C PHE A 771 16.22 -17.95 14.55
N TYR A 772 15.74 -17.27 13.50
CA TYR A 772 14.59 -17.70 12.75
C TYR A 772 14.67 -17.33 11.27
N LEU A 773 14.04 -18.16 10.43
CA LEU A 773 13.92 -17.95 9.00
C LEU A 773 12.47 -17.62 8.67
N ASN A 774 12.23 -16.49 8.04
CA ASN A 774 10.92 -16.16 7.48
C ASN A 774 10.82 -16.80 6.09
N HIS A 775 9.75 -17.58 5.83
CA HIS A 775 9.57 -18.26 4.55
C HIS A 775 9.49 -17.30 3.35
N LEU A 776 9.06 -16.06 3.56
CA LEU A 776 9.01 -15.00 2.56
C LEU A 776 10.33 -14.23 2.38
N SER A 777 11.32 -14.45 3.26
CA SER A 777 12.63 -13.80 3.13
C SER A 777 13.44 -14.40 1.98
N ARG A 778 14.01 -13.56 1.14
CA ARG A 778 14.93 -14.02 0.08
C ARG A 778 16.23 -14.57 0.63
N TYR A 779 16.74 -14.02 1.72
CA TYR A 779 17.97 -14.46 2.35
C TYR A 779 17.85 -15.83 3.02
N ARG A 780 16.63 -16.33 3.26
CA ARG A 780 16.37 -17.71 3.69
C ARG A 780 16.99 -18.73 2.72
N LEU A 781 17.02 -18.44 1.42
CA LEU A 781 17.55 -19.36 0.40
C LEU A 781 19.03 -19.71 0.64
N ILE A 782 19.76 -18.85 1.32
CA ILE A 782 21.16 -19.05 1.72
C ILE A 782 21.31 -19.21 3.24
N ASN A 783 20.22 -19.58 3.92
CA ASN A 783 20.19 -19.84 5.37
C ASN A 783 20.57 -18.63 6.24
N VAL A 784 20.37 -17.42 5.76
CA VAL A 784 20.54 -16.19 6.53
C VAL A 784 19.25 -15.89 7.27
N PRO A 785 19.28 -15.76 8.62
CA PRO A 785 18.11 -15.47 9.41
C PRO A 785 17.71 -14.00 9.32
N GLU A 786 16.51 -13.71 9.83
CA GLU A 786 16.01 -12.36 10.03
C GLU A 786 16.75 -11.65 11.16
N GLN A 787 16.45 -10.37 11.34
CA GLN A 787 17.09 -9.53 12.36
C GLN A 787 17.01 -10.14 13.75
N GLY A 788 18.11 -10.08 14.50
CA GLY A 788 18.18 -10.37 15.93
C GLY A 788 17.42 -9.34 16.77
N ARG A 789 17.69 -9.36 18.07
CA ARG A 789 17.07 -8.41 19.03
C ARG A 789 17.21 -6.97 18.59
N ASN A 790 16.10 -6.23 18.70
CA ASN A 790 16.05 -4.82 18.37
C ASN A 790 15.21 -4.03 19.39
N VAL A 791 15.72 -2.87 19.79
CA VAL A 791 14.96 -1.87 20.57
C VAL A 791 14.66 -0.71 19.63
N ASN A 792 13.38 -0.40 19.50
CA ASN A 792 12.85 0.68 18.68
C ASN A 792 12.35 1.79 19.59
N ILE A 793 12.83 3.01 19.42
CA ILE A 793 12.48 4.18 20.23
C ILE A 793 11.94 5.25 19.31
N SER A 794 10.73 5.73 19.53
CA SER A 794 10.16 6.85 18.77
C SER A 794 9.63 7.95 19.66
N LEU A 795 9.78 9.18 19.18
CA LEU A 795 9.26 10.40 19.82
C LEU A 795 8.59 11.26 18.78
N LYS A 796 7.30 11.59 19.00
CA LYS A 796 6.57 12.55 18.18
C LYS A 796 6.15 13.75 19.01
N VAL A 797 6.52 14.93 18.56
CA VAL A 797 6.20 16.23 19.15
C VAL A 797 5.29 16.99 18.21
N PRO A 798 3.96 16.99 18.44
CA PRO A 798 3.05 17.82 17.67
C PRO A 798 3.09 19.27 18.16
N PHE A 799 2.77 20.20 17.26
CA PHE A 799 2.62 21.62 17.56
C PHE A 799 1.47 22.21 16.74
N TRP A 800 0.91 23.27 17.27
CA TRP A 800 -0.16 23.99 16.60
C TRP A 800 -0.15 25.50 16.97
N GLY A 801 -0.78 26.31 16.14
CA GLY A 801 -0.96 27.74 16.40
C GLY A 801 -2.16 28.28 15.62
N ARG A 802 -2.75 29.35 16.08
CA ARG A 802 -3.76 30.10 15.31
C ARG A 802 -3.07 31.09 14.40
N LEU A 803 -3.47 31.11 13.14
CA LEU A 803 -3.07 32.16 12.21
C LEU A 803 -3.85 33.43 12.60
N LYS A 804 -3.16 34.53 12.76
CA LYS A 804 -3.83 35.83 12.90
C LYS A 804 -4.41 36.19 11.54
N GLN A 805 -5.72 36.37 11.49
CA GLN A 805 -6.43 36.94 10.34
C GLN A 805 -5.96 38.37 10.06
#